data_8e3f0cb148d675cd1c4e5613b55598ef
#
_entry.id   8e3f0cb148d675cd1c4e5613b55598ef
#
_cell.length_a   1.000
_cell.length_b   1.000
_cell.length_c   1.000
_cell.angle_alpha   90.00
_cell.angle_beta   90.00
_cell.angle_gamma   90.00
#
_symmetry.space_group_name_H-M   'P 1'
#
loop_
_entity.id
_entity.type
_entity.pdbx_description
1 polymer ?
#
loop_
_entity_poly.entity_id
_entity_poly.type
_entity_poly.pdbx_seq_one_letter_code
_entity_poly.pdbx_strand_id
1 'polypeptide(L)'
;MDYKELLERNNLLLNENRRLIQENEKLKAQLGLRKRKPSENRIQGTTTEKSIIAGEPTDSPSFPDVNNTSDSVSKIKLFMSLFKGRGDVYAKKWENKKRATSGYSPVCLNQWQVGLCGKPKASCSRCANQLYDPLDEHVIEDHLRGSIVAGIYPMLPDETCHFLAMDFDEAGWQDDVTIVREVCVEFDIPVAVERSQSGNGGHLWLFFENRLPAALARKFGAAILTFSMNRRHEIHFKSYDRLFPSQDTIPKGGFGNLIALPFQKSARKNNNSEFISENLEPYSDQWAFLSSIQKISEDRIENLIQELCHDNELGILKIDEEETQKPWETHLVSLQKSDFPKQIDIVKANMLFIPKKDISQRALNRLKRLASFKNPMFYKQQAMRLSTYGHPRIISCADETTDYLCLPRGCEMDLLTELEQYGIDVHLIDKTHCGKRIAVAFNGHLRDEQPLALEQLLHHDTGILSGTTAFGKTVVAIKLIAERKVNTLILVDRITLLKQWQERLSDFLIINETLPEMDIPAGKKRGRKKKTSVIGQLGGGKRELSGILDIAVMQSLSRKGEVKNCVKDYGMVIADECHHASAFSYESILKTTNAKYIYGLTATPTRKDGHHPILFMHCGPIRYRDNAKKQAEKRPFDHYIIPRFTSLRIPLNSDEKDVSIQGLYSEVVDNDTRNQQIVEDVLNSYKRGRNCIILTLRTIHVELLVKKLREEVPDVVMLMGGMGSKKTREVFKLVTDTPADKNLILVATGSFIGEGFDEPRLDTLFLAMPISWKGTLQQYAGRLHRLFLDKKEVQIYDYVDIHVKMLERMYQKRLTGYASMGYKAKGEDIRSASVDIIFDKDSFLPVFSNDLAGSKREILIVSPFVRKRRSMQMLKQLRNALDKGIRTIVLTRPAEDFKTKDRMALRQVLEELKNSGISVVLKSNIHQKFAIMDQKIVWYGSINLLSYGTAQESIMRIESSNIANELIKSIENP
;
A
#
# COMPACT_ATOMS: atom_id res chain seq x y z
N MET A 1 34.06 22.27 -16.60
CA MET A 1 34.98 21.91 -15.51
C MET A 1 35.85 20.78 -16.02
N ASP A 2 37.16 21.05 -16.19
CA ASP A 2 38.12 20.05 -16.64
C ASP A 2 38.37 19.01 -15.56
N TYR A 3 38.61 17.73 -15.94
CA TYR A 3 38.90 16.62 -15.05
C TYR A 3 39.99 16.93 -14.02
N LYS A 4 40.94 17.76 -14.41
CA LYS A 4 42.04 18.24 -13.58
C LYS A 4 41.57 19.18 -12.43
N GLU A 5 40.64 20.04 -12.72
CA GLU A 5 40.01 20.96 -11.76
C GLU A 5 39.14 20.22 -10.75
N LEU A 6 38.45 19.14 -11.18
CA LEU A 6 37.70 18.25 -10.31
C LEU A 6 38.61 17.42 -9.37
N LEU A 7 39.77 16.99 -9.87
CA LEU A 7 40.75 16.22 -9.09
C LEU A 7 41.39 17.10 -8.00
N GLU A 8 41.75 18.35 -8.35
CA GLU A 8 42.30 19.31 -7.40
C GLU A 8 41.29 19.69 -6.31
N ARG A 9 40.05 19.89 -6.69
CA ARG A 9 38.96 20.18 -5.74
C ARG A 9 38.64 18.99 -4.82
N ASN A 10 38.73 17.77 -5.35
CA ASN A 10 38.54 16.55 -4.55
C ASN A 10 39.70 16.40 -3.54
N ASN A 11 40.94 16.66 -3.93
CA ASN A 11 42.10 16.62 -3.03
C ASN A 11 42.02 17.70 -1.93
N LEU A 12 41.52 18.89 -2.25
CA LEU A 12 41.26 19.95 -1.27
C LEU A 12 40.19 19.51 -0.24
N LEU A 13 39.09 18.93 -0.72
CA LEU A 13 38.02 18.42 0.16
C LEU A 13 38.49 17.24 1.03
N LEU A 14 39.35 16.37 0.51
CA LEU A 14 39.93 15.26 1.28
C LEU A 14 40.87 15.77 2.40
N ASN A 15 41.63 16.80 2.13
CA ASN A 15 42.49 17.43 3.12
C ASN A 15 41.70 18.17 4.21
N GLU A 16 40.63 18.84 3.84
CA GLU A 16 39.74 19.52 4.79
C GLU A 16 38.97 18.50 5.65
N ASN A 17 38.55 17.38 5.07
CA ASN A 17 37.89 16.28 5.81
C ASN A 17 38.85 15.65 6.84
N ARG A 18 40.15 15.44 6.47
CA ARG A 18 41.17 14.96 7.43
C ARG A 18 41.38 15.94 8.58
N ARG A 19 41.39 17.23 8.28
CA ARG A 19 41.50 18.29 9.32
C ARG A 19 40.31 18.29 10.29
N LEU A 20 39.07 18.19 9.74
CA LEU A 20 37.86 18.14 10.54
C LEU A 20 37.78 16.88 11.41
N ILE A 21 38.26 15.72 10.91
CA ILE A 21 38.35 14.49 11.68
C ILE A 21 39.33 14.67 12.84
N GLN A 22 40.51 15.30 12.63
CA GLN A 22 41.47 15.57 13.70
C GLN A 22 40.93 16.54 14.74
N GLU A 23 40.20 17.56 14.31
CA GLU A 23 39.56 18.54 15.21
C GLU A 23 38.43 17.89 16.03
N ASN A 24 37.64 17.01 15.39
CA ASN A 24 36.60 16.22 16.08
C ASN A 24 37.19 15.27 17.11
N GLU A 25 38.34 14.64 16.82
CA GLU A 25 39.04 13.80 17.79
C GLU A 25 39.62 14.60 18.93
N LYS A 26 40.15 15.84 18.70
CA LYS A 26 40.55 16.76 19.74
C LYS A 26 39.39 17.20 20.64
N LEU A 27 38.27 17.55 20.06
CA LEU A 27 37.04 17.93 20.79
C LEU A 27 36.50 16.78 21.63
N LYS A 28 36.50 15.55 21.07
CA LYS A 28 36.12 14.34 21.82
C LYS A 28 37.06 14.07 22.99
N ALA A 29 38.36 14.36 22.83
CA ALA A 29 39.32 14.23 23.90
C ALA A 29 39.11 15.28 25.03
N GLN A 30 38.76 16.52 24.65
CA GLN A 30 38.41 17.59 25.59
C GLN A 30 37.10 17.35 26.33
N LEU A 31 36.11 16.66 25.69
CA LEU A 31 34.81 16.33 26.26
C LEU A 31 34.81 15.00 27.04
N GLY A 32 35.96 14.34 27.20
CA GLY A 32 36.07 13.08 27.93
C GLY A 32 35.41 11.87 27.23
N LEU A 33 35.06 12.00 25.96
CA LEU A 33 34.33 10.98 25.15
C LEU A 33 35.28 10.00 24.42
N ARG A 34 36.47 9.71 24.98
CA ARG A 34 37.41 8.75 24.35
C ARG A 34 36.95 7.31 24.55
N LYS A 35 36.54 6.64 23.49
CA LYS A 35 36.48 5.17 23.47
C LYS A 35 37.92 4.60 23.44
N ARG A 36 38.21 3.63 24.30
CA ARG A 36 39.48 2.90 24.31
C ARG A 36 39.61 2.14 23.01
N LYS A 37 40.73 2.31 22.28
CA LYS A 37 41.08 1.49 21.10
C LYS A 37 41.46 0.08 21.55
N PRO A 38 41.06 -0.97 20.82
CA PRO A 38 41.66 -2.30 20.98
C PRO A 38 43.08 -2.26 20.41
N SER A 39 44.02 -2.83 21.16
CA SER A 39 45.43 -2.98 20.78
C SER A 39 45.61 -4.02 19.68
N GLU A 40 46.25 -3.64 18.58
CA GLU A 40 46.79 -4.57 17.61
C GLU A 40 47.90 -5.42 18.29
N ASN A 41 47.74 -6.74 18.33
CA ASN A 41 48.82 -7.65 18.62
C ASN A 41 49.08 -8.55 17.40
N ARG A 42 50.33 -8.40 16.92
CA ARG A 42 51.03 -9.22 15.92
C ARG A 42 51.14 -10.66 16.39
N ILE A 43 50.82 -11.58 15.51
CA ILE A 43 51.09 -13.02 15.67
C ILE A 43 52.57 -13.25 15.46
N GLN A 44 53.25 -13.77 16.48
CA GLN A 44 54.41 -14.64 16.34
C GLN A 44 54.27 -15.79 17.34
N GLY A 45 54.24 -17.01 16.84
CA GLY A 45 54.11 -18.21 17.63
C GLY A 45 55.36 -18.55 18.39
N THR A 46 55.19 -19.15 19.56
CA THR A 46 55.97 -20.25 20.10
C THR A 46 55.23 -20.86 21.30
N THR A 47 55.25 -22.17 21.33
CA THR A 47 54.81 -23.05 22.43
C THR A 47 55.59 -22.83 23.72
N THR A 48 54.91 -22.84 24.88
CA THR A 48 55.21 -23.66 26.07
C THR A 48 54.33 -23.33 27.26
N GLU A 49 53.75 -24.36 27.82
CA GLU A 49 53.42 -24.71 29.23
C GLU A 49 53.05 -23.68 30.30
N LYS A 50 51.84 -23.93 30.85
CA LYS A 50 51.39 -23.84 32.24
C LYS A 50 52.02 -22.85 33.21
N SER A 51 51.18 -21.95 33.74
CA SER A 51 51.02 -21.81 35.21
C SER A 51 49.76 -21.01 35.58
N ILE A 52 49.05 -21.48 36.56
CA ILE A 52 47.84 -20.98 37.21
C ILE A 52 48.22 -19.74 38.04
N ILE A 53 47.52 -18.61 37.84
CA ILE A 53 47.37 -17.59 38.89
C ILE A 53 45.94 -17.03 38.81
N ALA A 54 45.26 -17.08 39.92
CA ALA A 54 43.92 -16.58 40.18
C ALA A 54 43.84 -15.06 40.00
N GLY A 55 42.82 -14.59 39.29
CA GLY A 55 42.40 -13.22 39.24
C GLY A 55 40.93 -13.13 39.68
N GLU A 56 40.67 -12.15 40.53
CA GLU A 56 39.44 -11.93 41.29
C GLU A 56 38.15 -11.87 40.42
N PRO A 57 36.99 -12.26 40.98
CA PRO A 57 35.75 -12.30 40.27
C PRO A 57 35.07 -10.91 40.24
N THR A 58 34.71 -10.44 39.04
CA THR A 58 33.74 -9.37 38.89
C THR A 58 32.33 -9.96 39.13
N ASP A 59 31.70 -9.53 40.20
CA ASP A 59 30.35 -9.88 40.62
C ASP A 59 29.30 -9.50 39.56
N SER A 60 28.93 -10.49 38.73
CA SER A 60 27.59 -10.60 38.18
C SER A 60 26.84 -11.59 39.04
N PRO A 61 25.59 -11.33 39.49
CA PRO A 61 24.87 -12.29 40.29
C PRO A 61 24.63 -13.56 39.47
N SER A 62 25.47 -14.58 39.65
CA SER A 62 25.22 -15.93 39.16
C SER A 62 24.02 -16.49 39.91
N PHE A 63 22.88 -16.65 39.24
CA PHE A 63 21.80 -17.44 39.75
C PHE A 63 22.32 -18.85 40.03
N PRO A 64 22.01 -19.46 41.19
CA PRO A 64 22.38 -20.82 41.45
C PRO A 64 21.87 -21.74 40.35
N ASP A 65 22.68 -22.71 39.90
CA ASP A 65 22.31 -23.69 38.86
C ASP A 65 21.01 -24.40 39.23
N VAL A 66 19.94 -23.99 38.58
CA VAL A 66 18.62 -24.58 38.77
C VAL A 66 18.48 -25.82 37.89
N ASN A 67 18.09 -26.95 38.50
CA ASN A 67 17.98 -28.25 37.84
C ASN A 67 16.68 -28.97 38.27
N ASN A 68 16.48 -30.22 37.82
CA ASN A 68 15.30 -31.01 38.16
C ASN A 68 15.09 -31.21 39.68
N THR A 69 16.17 -31.17 40.47
CA THR A 69 16.12 -31.37 41.94
C THR A 69 15.89 -30.07 42.71
N SER A 70 16.01 -28.94 42.08
CA SER A 70 15.82 -27.62 42.71
C SER A 70 14.34 -27.43 43.15
N ASP A 71 14.15 -26.56 44.12
CA ASP A 71 12.84 -26.21 44.65
C ASP A 71 11.95 -25.47 43.62
N SER A 72 10.64 -25.46 43.89
CA SER A 72 9.66 -24.84 42.99
C SER A 72 9.87 -23.31 42.85
N VAL A 73 10.26 -22.66 43.93
CA VAL A 73 10.44 -21.18 43.93
C VAL A 73 11.61 -20.78 43.03
N SER A 74 12.73 -21.49 43.10
CA SER A 74 13.91 -21.29 42.27
C SER A 74 13.58 -21.53 40.79
N LYS A 75 12.80 -22.57 40.49
CA LYS A 75 12.30 -22.88 39.12
C LYS A 75 11.41 -21.78 38.57
N ILE A 76 10.46 -21.28 39.37
CA ILE A 76 9.54 -20.20 38.97
C ILE A 76 10.32 -18.92 38.69
N LYS A 77 11.28 -18.56 39.58
CA LYS A 77 12.11 -17.36 39.38
C LYS A 77 12.95 -17.44 38.13
N LEU A 78 13.60 -18.56 37.84
CA LEU A 78 14.33 -18.79 36.59
C LEU A 78 13.40 -18.63 35.39
N PHE A 79 12.25 -19.29 35.42
CA PHE A 79 11.27 -19.23 34.33
C PHE A 79 10.82 -17.80 34.07
N MET A 80 10.46 -17.04 35.10
CA MET A 80 10.05 -15.65 34.98
C MET A 80 11.19 -14.73 34.52
N SER A 81 12.44 -15.08 34.79
CA SER A 81 13.60 -14.28 34.34
C SER A 81 13.88 -14.38 32.85
N LEU A 82 13.50 -15.50 32.23
CA LEU A 82 13.64 -15.77 30.81
C LEU A 82 12.39 -15.34 30.03
N PHE A 83 11.22 -15.83 30.40
CA PHE A 83 9.96 -15.55 29.70
C PHE A 83 9.29 -14.28 30.25
N LYS A 84 10.02 -13.16 30.15
CA LYS A 84 9.60 -11.87 30.69
C LYS A 84 8.88 -11.03 29.64
N GLY A 85 7.54 -11.07 29.68
CA GLY A 85 6.68 -10.19 28.87
C GLY A 85 6.01 -9.11 29.70
N ARG A 86 4.83 -8.65 29.30
CA ARG A 86 4.00 -7.73 30.08
C ARG A 86 3.64 -8.35 31.42
N GLY A 87 3.89 -7.62 32.49
CA GLY A 87 3.56 -8.05 33.85
C GLY A 87 2.15 -7.65 34.31
N ASP A 88 1.52 -6.70 33.60
CA ASP A 88 0.20 -6.16 33.96
C ASP A 88 -0.98 -6.96 33.37
N VAL A 89 -0.71 -7.92 32.50
CA VAL A 89 -1.73 -8.75 31.86
C VAL A 89 -1.13 -10.03 31.28
N TYR A 90 -1.85 -11.12 31.40
CA TYR A 90 -1.55 -12.36 30.67
C TYR A 90 -2.77 -12.89 29.93
N ALA A 91 -2.57 -13.82 29.01
CA ALA A 91 -3.64 -14.48 28.31
C ALA A 91 -3.83 -15.92 28.82
N LYS A 92 -5.08 -16.36 28.96
CA LYS A 92 -5.44 -17.72 29.30
C LYS A 92 -6.04 -18.44 28.11
N LYS A 93 -5.62 -19.69 27.88
CA LYS A 93 -6.20 -20.57 26.88
C LYS A 93 -7.64 -20.96 27.30
N TRP A 94 -8.54 -20.90 26.31
CA TRP A 94 -9.90 -21.36 26.43
C TRP A 94 -10.22 -22.40 25.37
N GLU A 95 -11.10 -23.34 25.65
CA GLU A 95 -11.54 -24.36 24.69
C GLU A 95 -13.07 -24.46 24.72
N ASN A 96 -13.65 -24.47 23.52
CA ASN A 96 -15.08 -24.72 23.35
C ASN A 96 -15.29 -26.11 22.74
N LYS A 97 -15.52 -27.10 23.59
CA LYS A 97 -15.70 -28.51 23.19
C LYS A 97 -16.87 -28.70 22.20
N LYS A 98 -17.95 -27.88 22.30
CA LYS A 98 -19.13 -27.98 21.40
C LYS A 98 -18.85 -27.54 19.97
N ARG A 99 -17.91 -26.55 19.78
CA ARG A 99 -17.56 -25.98 18.47
C ARG A 99 -16.20 -26.44 17.98
N ALA A 100 -15.51 -27.29 18.73
CA ALA A 100 -14.10 -27.69 18.46
C ALA A 100 -13.18 -26.49 18.16
N THR A 101 -13.35 -25.41 18.93
CA THR A 101 -12.52 -24.18 18.78
C THR A 101 -11.81 -23.89 20.09
N SER A 102 -10.58 -23.44 19.98
CA SER A 102 -9.78 -22.97 21.11
C SER A 102 -9.11 -21.64 20.78
N GLY A 103 -8.64 -20.93 21.79
CA GLY A 103 -7.92 -19.67 21.60
C GLY A 103 -7.42 -19.12 22.93
N TYR A 104 -6.79 -17.95 22.85
CA TYR A 104 -6.31 -17.24 24.04
C TYR A 104 -7.08 -15.94 24.21
N SER A 105 -7.33 -15.54 25.44
CA SER A 105 -7.90 -14.23 25.75
C SER A 105 -7.24 -13.62 26.99
N PRO A 106 -7.07 -12.29 27.02
CA PRO A 106 -6.56 -11.62 28.21
C PRO A 106 -7.48 -11.88 29.40
N VAL A 107 -6.90 -12.13 30.55
CA VAL A 107 -7.65 -12.37 31.80
C VAL A 107 -8.07 -11.04 32.38
N CYS A 108 -9.35 -10.89 32.65
CA CYS A 108 -9.92 -9.69 33.25
C CYS A 108 -10.74 -10.07 34.49
N LEU A 109 -10.44 -9.47 35.61
CA LEU A 109 -11.11 -9.75 36.91
C LEU A 109 -12.61 -9.40 36.89
N ASN A 110 -13.00 -8.43 36.03
CA ASN A 110 -14.41 -8.05 35.84
C ASN A 110 -15.12 -8.90 34.78
N GLN A 111 -14.49 -9.94 34.23
CA GLN A 111 -15.07 -10.73 33.13
C GLN A 111 -16.36 -11.47 33.63
N TRP A 112 -17.44 -11.29 32.86
CA TRP A 112 -18.77 -11.82 33.13
C TRP A 112 -19.48 -11.27 34.39
N GLN A 113 -18.93 -10.26 35.05
CA GLN A 113 -19.62 -9.60 36.16
C GLN A 113 -20.78 -8.74 35.63
N VAL A 114 -21.95 -8.93 36.17
CA VAL A 114 -23.16 -8.19 35.79
C VAL A 114 -22.99 -6.70 36.11
N GLY A 115 -23.30 -5.85 35.17
CA GLY A 115 -23.13 -4.37 35.28
C GLY A 115 -21.74 -3.84 35.02
N LEU A 116 -20.70 -4.68 35.02
CA LEU A 116 -19.33 -4.28 34.71
C LEU A 116 -18.85 -4.79 33.36
N CYS A 117 -19.18 -6.03 32.99
CA CYS A 117 -18.74 -6.66 31.74
C CYS A 117 -19.77 -6.52 30.62
N GLY A 118 -19.40 -5.87 29.52
CA GLY A 118 -20.27 -5.71 28.36
C GLY A 118 -20.28 -6.87 27.36
N LYS A 119 -19.52 -7.95 27.60
CA LYS A 119 -19.54 -9.15 26.73
C LYS A 119 -20.89 -9.82 26.69
N PRO A 120 -21.31 -10.40 25.55
CA PRO A 120 -20.63 -10.44 24.24
C PRO A 120 -20.85 -9.22 23.36
N LYS A 121 -21.63 -8.22 23.80
CA LYS A 121 -22.02 -7.05 22.98
C LYS A 121 -20.89 -6.03 22.82
N ALA A 122 -19.99 -5.90 23.79
CA ALA A 122 -18.85 -4.97 23.77
C ALA A 122 -17.52 -5.72 23.64
N SER A 123 -16.60 -5.13 22.87
CA SER A 123 -15.21 -5.58 22.77
C SER A 123 -14.41 -5.19 24.01
N CYS A 124 -13.55 -6.07 24.52
CA CYS A 124 -12.66 -5.76 25.66
C CYS A 124 -11.74 -4.57 25.38
N SER A 125 -11.27 -4.39 24.15
CA SER A 125 -10.40 -3.26 23.77
C SER A 125 -11.04 -1.87 23.92
N ARG A 126 -12.38 -1.80 24.03
CA ARG A 126 -13.15 -0.56 24.21
C ARG A 126 -13.90 -0.51 25.55
N CYS A 127 -13.66 -1.46 26.44
CA CYS A 127 -14.35 -1.53 27.71
C CYS A 127 -13.74 -0.54 28.72
N ALA A 128 -14.55 0.32 29.30
CA ALA A 128 -14.10 1.26 30.33
C ALA A 128 -13.83 0.59 31.69
N ASN A 129 -14.38 -0.61 31.91
CA ASN A 129 -14.29 -1.35 33.19
C ASN A 129 -13.28 -2.50 33.10
N GLN A 130 -12.31 -2.44 32.18
CA GLN A 130 -11.29 -3.49 32.10
C GLN A 130 -10.36 -3.42 33.30
N LEU A 131 -10.19 -4.56 33.98
CA LEU A 131 -9.27 -4.74 35.08
C LEU A 131 -8.51 -6.04 34.85
N TYR A 132 -7.29 -5.94 34.31
CA TYR A 132 -6.53 -7.12 33.94
C TYR A 132 -5.84 -7.72 35.15
N ASP A 133 -5.69 -9.03 35.10
CA ASP A 133 -5.01 -9.81 36.10
C ASP A 133 -3.51 -9.85 35.79
N PRO A 134 -2.62 -9.48 36.73
CA PRO A 134 -1.19 -9.45 36.48
C PRO A 134 -0.57 -10.83 36.32
N LEU A 135 0.53 -10.91 35.58
CA LEU A 135 1.35 -12.11 35.48
C LEU A 135 2.30 -12.20 36.68
N ASP A 136 1.97 -12.97 37.67
CA ASP A 136 2.76 -13.16 38.86
C ASP A 136 3.28 -14.60 39.04
N GLU A 137 3.98 -14.87 40.14
CA GLU A 137 4.51 -16.21 40.45
C GLU A 137 3.40 -17.27 40.56
N HIS A 138 2.22 -16.89 41.04
CA HIS A 138 1.06 -17.77 41.15
C HIS A 138 0.54 -18.24 39.78
N VAL A 139 0.43 -17.32 38.84
CA VAL A 139 -0.01 -17.64 37.48
C VAL A 139 0.97 -18.61 36.82
N ILE A 140 2.28 -18.39 37.02
CA ILE A 140 3.32 -19.29 36.50
C ILE A 140 3.26 -20.65 37.20
N GLU A 141 3.06 -20.70 38.52
CA GLU A 141 2.88 -21.95 39.25
C GLU A 141 1.66 -22.75 38.74
N ASP A 142 0.54 -22.08 38.55
CA ASP A 142 -0.67 -22.66 37.95
C ASP A 142 -0.46 -23.20 36.55
N HIS A 143 0.30 -22.48 35.76
CA HIS A 143 0.67 -22.92 34.41
C HIS A 143 1.54 -24.19 34.45
N LEU A 144 2.62 -24.18 35.24
CA LEU A 144 3.51 -25.35 35.38
C LEU A 144 2.84 -26.56 36.00
N ARG A 145 1.90 -26.36 36.96
CA ARG A 145 1.05 -27.40 37.53
C ARG A 145 -0.03 -27.90 36.58
N GLY A 146 -0.30 -27.15 35.49
CA GLY A 146 -1.30 -27.51 34.48
C GLY A 146 -2.73 -27.17 34.83
N SER A 147 -2.97 -26.31 35.83
CA SER A 147 -4.29 -25.76 36.19
C SER A 147 -4.78 -24.80 35.09
N ILE A 148 -3.86 -24.10 34.45
CA ILE A 148 -4.11 -23.21 33.31
C ILE A 148 -3.05 -23.40 32.26
N VAL A 149 -3.32 -22.90 31.04
CA VAL A 149 -2.30 -22.64 30.01
C VAL A 149 -2.23 -21.13 29.79
N ALA A 150 -1.12 -20.54 30.22
CA ALA A 150 -0.87 -19.12 30.12
C ALA A 150 -0.11 -18.78 28.85
N GLY A 151 -0.40 -17.61 28.27
CA GLY A 151 0.35 -16.98 27.21
C GLY A 151 0.74 -15.57 27.62
N ILE A 152 1.87 -15.10 27.12
CA ILE A 152 2.43 -13.81 27.44
C ILE A 152 2.44 -12.88 26.21
N TYR A 153 2.41 -11.57 26.48
CA TYR A 153 2.57 -10.54 25.49
C TYR A 153 4.02 -10.03 25.54
N PRO A 154 4.86 -10.35 24.53
CA PRO A 154 6.28 -10.02 24.55
C PRO A 154 6.57 -8.52 24.58
N MET A 155 5.71 -7.71 23.94
CA MET A 155 5.91 -6.28 23.80
C MET A 155 5.45 -5.52 25.04
N LEU A 156 6.35 -4.77 25.68
CA LEU A 156 6.09 -3.93 26.84
C LEU A 156 5.41 -2.60 26.42
N PRO A 157 4.77 -1.86 27.36
CA PRO A 157 4.09 -0.59 27.06
C PRO A 157 4.96 0.48 26.39
N ASP A 158 6.28 0.43 26.61
CA ASP A 158 7.28 1.30 25.99
C ASP A 158 7.82 0.81 24.65
N GLU A 159 7.17 -0.20 24.06
CA GLU A 159 7.51 -0.81 22.77
C GLU A 159 8.87 -1.54 22.79
N THR A 160 9.32 -1.99 23.97
CA THR A 160 10.49 -2.86 24.15
C THR A 160 10.10 -4.31 24.42
N CYS A 161 11.08 -5.23 24.37
CA CYS A 161 10.90 -6.65 24.70
C CYS A 161 12.17 -7.23 25.34
N HIS A 162 12.02 -8.33 26.09
CA HIS A 162 13.14 -9.04 26.74
C HIS A 162 13.63 -10.26 25.99
N PHE A 163 12.86 -10.70 25.01
CA PHE A 163 13.20 -11.85 24.16
C PHE A 163 12.58 -11.66 22.77
N LEU A 164 13.06 -12.44 21.83
CA LEU A 164 12.46 -12.68 20.54
C LEU A 164 12.17 -14.15 20.40
N ALA A 165 10.97 -14.52 19.98
CA ALA A 165 10.66 -15.88 19.58
C ALA A 165 10.28 -15.95 18.09
N MET A 166 10.63 -17.07 17.45
CA MET A 166 10.28 -17.41 16.06
C MET A 166 9.45 -18.68 16.08
N ASP A 167 8.32 -18.71 15.37
CA ASP A 167 7.40 -19.84 15.31
C ASP A 167 7.47 -20.51 13.93
N PHE A 168 7.70 -21.82 13.94
CA PHE A 168 7.77 -22.71 12.76
C PHE A 168 6.72 -23.80 12.92
N ASP A 169 5.60 -23.74 12.17
CA ASP A 169 4.48 -24.67 12.26
C ASP A 169 4.04 -25.26 10.92
N GLU A 170 4.88 -25.18 9.88
CA GLU A 170 4.62 -25.77 8.56
C GLU A 170 5.25 -27.15 8.42
N ALA A 171 4.87 -27.90 7.37
CA ALA A 171 5.50 -29.15 7.05
C ALA A 171 7.00 -28.94 6.78
N GLY A 172 7.87 -29.72 7.43
CA GLY A 172 9.33 -29.55 7.35
C GLY A 172 9.92 -28.59 8.39
N TRP A 173 9.16 -28.19 9.42
CA TRP A 173 9.64 -27.32 10.49
C TRP A 173 10.93 -27.80 11.16
N GLN A 174 11.16 -29.15 11.22
CA GLN A 174 12.37 -29.73 11.79
C GLN A 174 13.61 -29.26 11.03
N ASP A 175 13.56 -29.33 9.70
CA ASP A 175 14.66 -28.90 8.85
C ASP A 175 14.86 -27.38 8.93
N ASP A 176 13.76 -26.61 8.94
CA ASP A 176 13.82 -25.16 9.05
C ASP A 176 14.48 -24.71 10.36
N VAL A 177 14.05 -25.32 11.48
CA VAL A 177 14.63 -25.07 12.80
C VAL A 177 16.10 -25.49 12.86
N THR A 178 16.47 -26.64 12.25
CA THR A 178 17.85 -27.11 12.22
C THR A 178 18.75 -26.12 11.49
N ILE A 179 18.38 -25.64 10.33
CA ILE A 179 19.16 -24.66 9.57
C ILE A 179 19.29 -23.33 10.34
N VAL A 180 18.20 -22.85 10.94
CA VAL A 180 18.27 -21.60 11.75
C VAL A 180 19.18 -21.79 12.96
N ARG A 181 19.14 -22.96 13.62
CA ARG A 181 20.05 -23.30 14.72
C ARG A 181 21.51 -23.37 14.26
N GLU A 182 21.80 -24.01 13.13
CA GLU A 182 23.14 -24.04 12.55
C GLU A 182 23.68 -22.63 12.29
N VAL A 183 22.86 -21.75 11.73
CA VAL A 183 23.22 -20.34 11.54
C VAL A 183 23.50 -19.67 12.90
N CYS A 184 22.68 -19.92 13.90
CA CYS A 184 22.91 -19.38 15.24
C CYS A 184 24.22 -19.87 15.84
N VAL A 185 24.56 -21.16 15.70
CA VAL A 185 25.82 -21.73 16.17
C VAL A 185 27.02 -21.10 15.45
N GLU A 186 26.96 -20.96 14.12
CA GLU A 186 28.06 -20.38 13.33
C GLU A 186 28.40 -18.94 13.75
N PHE A 187 27.39 -18.15 14.13
CA PHE A 187 27.57 -16.76 14.54
C PHE A 187 27.63 -16.58 16.06
N ASP A 188 27.78 -17.67 16.81
CA ASP A 188 27.81 -17.65 18.29
C ASP A 188 26.58 -16.91 18.88
N ILE A 189 25.40 -17.26 18.39
CA ILE A 189 24.11 -16.73 18.85
C ILE A 189 23.46 -17.75 19.78
N PRO A 190 23.29 -17.46 21.08
CA PRO A 190 22.60 -18.35 22.00
C PRO A 190 21.14 -18.50 21.60
N VAL A 191 20.70 -19.73 21.33
CA VAL A 191 19.34 -20.04 20.92
C VAL A 191 18.79 -21.26 21.66
N ALA A 192 17.55 -21.16 22.14
CA ALA A 192 16.84 -22.27 22.73
C ALA A 192 15.69 -22.69 21.82
N VAL A 193 15.58 -23.98 21.55
CA VAL A 193 14.53 -24.52 20.65
C VAL A 193 13.54 -25.35 21.47
N GLU A 194 12.26 -24.97 21.38
CA GLU A 194 11.13 -25.66 21.99
C GLU A 194 10.32 -26.37 20.91
N ARG A 195 9.96 -27.65 21.16
CA ARG A 195 8.93 -28.31 20.37
C ARG A 195 7.56 -27.77 20.78
N SER A 196 6.75 -27.33 19.81
CA SER A 196 5.44 -26.71 20.07
C SER A 196 4.47 -27.62 20.81
N GLN A 197 3.40 -27.08 21.36
CA GLN A 197 2.35 -27.84 22.08
C GLN A 197 1.74 -28.96 21.24
N SER A 198 1.58 -28.78 19.94
CA SER A 198 1.00 -29.76 19.03
C SER A 198 1.98 -30.89 18.66
N GLY A 199 3.27 -30.67 18.83
CA GLY A 199 4.32 -31.53 18.32
C GLY A 199 4.64 -31.32 16.84
N ASN A 200 3.81 -30.55 16.11
CA ASN A 200 3.92 -30.28 14.67
C ASN A 200 4.53 -28.91 14.35
N GLY A 201 5.40 -28.43 15.21
CA GLY A 201 6.08 -27.15 15.06
C GLY A 201 7.16 -26.96 16.12
N GLY A 202 7.90 -25.88 16.02
CA GLY A 202 8.94 -25.49 16.96
C GLY A 202 9.02 -23.99 17.14
N HIS A 203 9.40 -23.56 18.34
CA HIS A 203 9.69 -22.19 18.67
C HIS A 203 11.17 -22.02 18.94
N LEU A 204 11.83 -21.03 18.29
CA LEU A 204 13.14 -20.60 18.64
C LEU A 204 13.06 -19.38 19.56
N TRP A 205 13.81 -19.42 20.67
CA TRP A 205 13.83 -18.37 21.66
C TRP A 205 15.22 -17.75 21.75
N LEU A 206 15.29 -16.42 21.69
CA LEU A 206 16.49 -15.61 21.84
C LEU A 206 16.26 -14.63 22.99
N PHE A 207 17.05 -14.71 24.05
CA PHE A 207 16.89 -13.92 25.26
C PHE A 207 17.90 -12.78 25.31
N PHE A 208 17.47 -11.61 25.80
CA PHE A 208 18.27 -10.41 25.86
C PHE A 208 18.70 -10.08 27.30
N GLU A 209 19.90 -9.56 27.48
CA GLU A 209 20.38 -9.13 28.78
C GLU A 209 19.51 -8.00 29.35
N ASN A 210 19.25 -7.01 28.51
CA ASN A 210 18.37 -5.88 28.78
C ASN A 210 17.19 -5.87 27.82
N ARG A 211 16.16 -5.07 28.12
CA ARG A 211 15.05 -4.86 27.20
C ARG A 211 15.50 -4.06 25.97
N LEU A 212 15.11 -4.53 24.80
CA LEU A 212 15.45 -3.92 23.52
C LEU A 212 14.21 -3.34 22.86
N PRO A 213 14.35 -2.29 22.01
CA PRO A 213 13.26 -1.88 21.12
C PRO A 213 12.77 -3.05 20.28
N ALA A 214 11.45 -3.26 20.23
CA ALA A 214 10.85 -4.36 19.46
C ALA A 214 11.26 -4.31 17.97
N ALA A 215 11.45 -3.12 17.42
CA ALA A 215 11.95 -2.93 16.07
C ALA A 215 13.35 -3.52 15.87
N LEU A 216 14.27 -3.30 16.82
CA LEU A 216 15.64 -3.84 16.78
C LEU A 216 15.64 -5.37 16.93
N ALA A 217 14.91 -5.89 17.93
CA ALA A 217 14.77 -7.34 18.13
C ALA A 217 14.24 -8.04 16.87
N ARG A 218 13.22 -7.45 16.25
CA ARG A 218 12.67 -7.97 15.01
C ARG A 218 13.61 -7.85 13.82
N LYS A 219 14.38 -6.75 13.71
CA LYS A 219 15.41 -6.61 12.69
C LYS A 219 16.44 -7.72 12.81
N PHE A 220 16.83 -8.04 14.05
CA PHE A 220 17.74 -9.14 14.34
C PHE A 220 17.18 -10.51 13.93
N GLY A 221 15.96 -10.87 14.37
CA GLY A 221 15.32 -12.14 13.99
C GLY A 221 15.14 -12.27 12.48
N ALA A 222 14.79 -11.17 11.87
CA ALA A 222 14.66 -11.10 10.44
C ALA A 222 16.03 -11.26 9.72
N ALA A 223 17.16 -10.78 10.27
CA ALA A 223 18.50 -11.00 9.76
C ALA A 223 18.89 -12.49 9.78
N ILE A 224 18.62 -13.15 10.89
CA ILE A 224 18.84 -14.60 11.04
C ILE A 224 18.04 -15.37 9.97
N LEU A 225 16.74 -15.07 9.82
CA LEU A 225 15.87 -15.72 8.83
C LEU A 225 16.37 -15.51 7.41
N THR A 226 16.82 -14.28 7.05
CA THR A 226 17.34 -14.01 5.70
C THR A 226 18.59 -14.82 5.40
N PHE A 227 19.52 -14.85 6.34
CA PHE A 227 20.74 -15.63 6.18
C PHE A 227 20.42 -17.13 6.06
N SER A 228 19.48 -17.64 6.87
CA SER A 228 19.02 -19.02 6.82
C SER A 228 18.33 -19.35 5.50
N MET A 229 17.57 -18.42 4.91
CA MET A 229 16.96 -18.58 3.57
C MET A 229 18.01 -18.74 2.46
N ASN A 230 19.21 -18.24 2.62
CA ASN A 230 20.31 -18.44 1.67
C ASN A 230 20.85 -19.88 1.71
N ARG A 231 20.56 -20.63 2.78
CA ARG A 231 20.91 -22.05 2.92
C ARG A 231 19.74 -22.99 2.57
N ARG A 232 18.51 -22.53 2.87
CA ARG A 232 17.29 -23.31 2.60
C ARG A 232 16.20 -22.39 2.07
N HIS A 233 15.95 -22.44 0.76
CA HIS A 233 14.96 -21.59 0.09
C HIS A 233 13.51 -21.94 0.46
N GLU A 234 13.23 -23.11 1.00
CA GLU A 234 11.93 -23.54 1.50
C GLU A 234 11.50 -22.79 2.75
N ILE A 235 12.41 -22.15 3.49
CA ILE A 235 12.02 -21.20 4.53
C ILE A 235 11.24 -20.07 3.88
N HIS A 236 9.92 -20.04 4.11
CA HIS A 236 9.01 -19.14 3.42
C HIS A 236 9.02 -17.71 3.99
N PHE A 237 8.68 -16.73 3.16
CA PHE A 237 8.49 -15.35 3.61
C PHE A 237 7.45 -15.19 4.72
N LYS A 238 6.56 -16.14 4.91
CA LYS A 238 5.63 -16.20 6.04
C LYS A 238 6.33 -16.28 7.40
N SER A 239 7.53 -16.85 7.46
CA SER A 239 8.32 -16.92 8.71
C SER A 239 8.64 -15.53 9.27
N TYR A 240 8.70 -14.49 8.45
CA TYR A 240 8.85 -13.10 8.94
C TYR A 240 7.64 -12.57 9.70
N ASP A 241 6.46 -13.13 9.47
CA ASP A 241 5.23 -12.77 10.16
C ASP A 241 5.05 -13.53 11.47
N ARG A 242 5.89 -14.54 11.70
CA ARG A 242 5.90 -15.45 12.87
C ARG A 242 6.91 -15.06 13.93
N LEU A 243 7.30 -13.79 13.99
CA LEU A 243 8.15 -13.26 15.05
C LEU A 243 7.31 -12.74 16.22
N PHE A 244 7.79 -12.95 17.44
CA PHE A 244 7.18 -12.45 18.67
C PHE A 244 8.20 -11.60 19.46
N PRO A 245 8.07 -10.26 19.46
CA PRO A 245 6.96 -9.46 18.95
C PRO A 245 6.89 -9.43 17.40
N SER A 246 5.64 -9.37 16.86
CA SER A 246 5.41 -9.32 15.40
C SER A 246 5.37 -7.91 14.82
N GLN A 247 5.31 -6.88 15.67
CA GLN A 247 5.16 -5.48 15.30
C GLN A 247 6.24 -4.61 15.96
N ASP A 248 6.53 -3.45 15.37
CA ASP A 248 7.47 -2.47 15.95
C ASP A 248 6.81 -1.61 17.02
N THR A 249 5.47 -1.48 16.95
CA THR A 249 4.67 -0.61 17.81
C THR A 249 3.42 -1.32 18.33
N ILE A 250 2.95 -0.92 19.51
CA ILE A 250 1.71 -1.46 20.10
C ILE A 250 0.49 -0.89 19.37
N PRO A 251 -0.46 -1.76 18.94
CA PRO A 251 -1.73 -1.31 18.42
C PRO A 251 -2.54 -0.54 19.48
N LYS A 252 -3.25 0.50 19.08
CA LYS A 252 -4.12 1.27 19.98
C LYS A 252 -5.17 0.36 20.64
N GLY A 253 -5.20 0.34 21.96
CA GLY A 253 -6.12 -0.49 22.75
C GLY A 253 -5.86 -2.00 22.70
N GLY A 254 -4.66 -2.41 22.22
CA GLY A 254 -4.21 -3.80 22.16
C GLY A 254 -2.92 -4.03 22.95
N PHE A 255 -2.50 -5.29 22.99
CA PHE A 255 -1.28 -5.74 23.70
C PHE A 255 -0.17 -6.21 22.76
N GLY A 256 -0.40 -6.18 21.46
CA GLY A 256 0.41 -6.87 20.46
C GLY A 256 0.01 -8.35 20.31
N ASN A 257 0.87 -9.12 19.67
CA ASN A 257 0.69 -10.57 19.58
C ASN A 257 1.10 -11.25 20.89
N LEU A 258 0.57 -12.44 21.12
CA LEU A 258 0.92 -13.24 22.29
C LEU A 258 1.60 -14.54 21.85
N ILE A 259 2.41 -15.10 22.73
CA ILE A 259 2.99 -16.44 22.58
C ILE A 259 2.62 -17.28 23.82
N ALA A 260 2.30 -18.54 23.59
CA ALA A 260 2.05 -19.50 24.69
C ALA A 260 3.36 -19.76 25.46
N LEU A 261 3.28 -19.88 26.76
CA LEU A 261 4.42 -20.27 27.58
C LEU A 261 4.76 -21.76 27.38
N PRO A 262 6.06 -22.12 27.34
CA PRO A 262 6.51 -23.51 27.31
C PRO A 262 6.20 -24.27 28.60
N PHE A 263 6.48 -25.58 28.63
CA PHE A 263 6.27 -26.45 29.78
C PHE A 263 4.80 -26.71 30.12
N GLN A 264 3.92 -26.71 29.14
CA GLN A 264 2.52 -27.06 29.33
C GLN A 264 2.39 -28.52 29.75
N LYS A 265 1.94 -28.77 30.97
CA LYS A 265 1.91 -30.11 31.63
C LYS A 265 1.24 -31.19 30.76
N SER A 266 0.14 -30.86 30.10
CA SER A 266 -0.59 -31.84 29.28
C SER A 266 0.21 -32.21 28.01
N ALA A 267 0.93 -31.29 27.40
CA ALA A 267 1.71 -31.49 26.20
C ALA A 267 3.03 -32.26 26.50
N ARG A 268 3.62 -32.02 27.66
CA ARG A 268 4.84 -32.71 28.12
C ARG A 268 4.67 -34.22 28.24
N LYS A 269 3.45 -34.72 28.44
CA LYS A 269 3.19 -36.17 28.42
C LYS A 269 3.51 -36.85 27.11
N ASN A 270 3.58 -36.07 26.02
CA ASN A 270 3.93 -36.51 24.66
C ASN A 270 5.26 -35.91 24.19
N ASN A 271 6.14 -35.49 25.10
CA ASN A 271 7.41 -34.83 24.84
C ASN A 271 7.25 -33.54 24.01
N ASN A 272 6.13 -32.85 24.13
CA ASN A 272 5.84 -31.58 23.49
C ASN A 272 5.89 -30.45 24.54
N SER A 273 6.02 -29.19 24.07
CA SER A 273 6.19 -28.01 24.92
C SER A 273 7.43 -28.12 25.81
N GLU A 274 8.49 -28.71 25.25
CA GLU A 274 9.78 -28.95 25.92
C GLU A 274 10.92 -28.51 25.00
N PHE A 275 12.03 -28.11 25.61
CA PHE A 275 13.23 -27.74 24.86
C PHE A 275 13.96 -29.00 24.35
N ILE A 276 14.42 -28.91 23.12
CA ILE A 276 14.99 -30.04 22.36
C ILE A 276 16.42 -29.75 21.95
N SER A 277 17.22 -30.83 21.98
CA SER A 277 18.60 -30.83 21.55
C SER A 277 18.78 -30.74 20.02
N GLU A 278 20.01 -30.77 19.54
CA GLU A 278 20.30 -30.80 18.09
C GLU A 278 19.72 -32.02 17.38
N ASN A 279 19.58 -33.13 18.09
CA ASN A 279 18.97 -34.36 17.58
C ASN A 279 17.44 -34.34 17.64
N LEU A 280 16.84 -33.18 17.92
CA LEU A 280 15.41 -32.98 18.11
C LEU A 280 14.81 -33.80 19.26
N GLU A 281 15.61 -34.25 20.22
CA GLU A 281 15.15 -34.95 21.42
C GLU A 281 15.08 -34.01 22.63
N PRO A 282 14.11 -34.16 23.50
CA PRO A 282 14.01 -33.35 24.71
C PRO A 282 15.26 -33.48 25.61
N TYR A 283 15.73 -32.38 26.18
CA TYR A 283 16.78 -32.46 27.21
C TYR A 283 16.30 -33.24 28.42
N SER A 284 17.14 -34.11 28.98
CA SER A 284 16.81 -34.91 30.16
C SER A 284 16.55 -34.06 31.40
N ASP A 285 17.26 -32.95 31.55
CA ASP A 285 17.01 -31.93 32.56
C ASP A 285 16.73 -30.58 31.92
N GLN A 286 15.44 -30.28 31.77
CA GLN A 286 14.94 -29.08 31.16
C GLN A 286 15.32 -27.80 31.96
N TRP A 287 15.41 -27.91 33.30
CA TRP A 287 15.74 -26.79 34.17
C TRP A 287 17.23 -26.46 34.13
N ALA A 288 18.07 -27.50 34.13
CA ALA A 288 19.50 -27.34 33.94
C ALA A 288 19.81 -26.68 32.59
N PHE A 289 19.10 -27.10 31.53
CA PHE A 289 19.20 -26.43 30.22
C PHE A 289 18.79 -24.96 30.27
N LEU A 290 17.64 -24.63 30.87
CA LEU A 290 17.19 -23.24 30.97
C LEU A 290 18.15 -22.38 31.78
N SER A 291 18.77 -22.92 32.82
CA SER A 291 19.73 -22.17 33.66
C SER A 291 21.07 -21.94 32.95
N SER A 292 21.40 -22.73 31.92
CA SER A 292 22.62 -22.57 31.11
C SER A 292 22.46 -21.55 29.95
N ILE A 293 21.24 -21.06 29.69
CA ILE A 293 20.97 -20.14 28.57
C ILE A 293 21.68 -18.82 28.80
N GLN A 294 22.51 -18.44 27.84
CA GLN A 294 23.12 -17.13 27.80
C GLN A 294 22.18 -16.10 27.16
N LYS A 295 22.28 -14.85 27.61
CA LYS A 295 21.53 -13.73 27.10
C LYS A 295 22.40 -12.87 26.20
N ILE A 296 21.82 -12.21 25.21
CA ILE A 296 22.53 -11.46 24.18
C ILE A 296 22.47 -9.97 24.52
N SER A 297 23.61 -9.29 24.48
CA SER A 297 23.68 -7.84 24.69
C SER A 297 23.25 -7.06 23.43
N GLU A 298 22.81 -5.81 23.62
CA GLU A 298 22.38 -4.91 22.52
C GLU A 298 23.51 -4.66 21.52
N ASP A 299 24.72 -4.37 22.00
CA ASP A 299 25.90 -4.14 21.14
C ASP A 299 26.22 -5.37 20.29
N ARG A 300 26.08 -6.58 20.83
CA ARG A 300 26.28 -7.82 20.06
C ARG A 300 25.22 -8.01 18.99
N ILE A 301 23.96 -7.65 19.29
CA ILE A 301 22.85 -7.72 18.32
C ILE A 301 23.07 -6.76 17.16
N GLU A 302 23.48 -5.51 17.42
CA GLU A 302 23.78 -4.56 16.34
C GLU A 302 24.91 -5.06 15.43
N ASN A 303 25.96 -5.62 16.01
CA ASN A 303 27.06 -6.22 15.25
C ASN A 303 26.59 -7.43 14.43
N LEU A 304 25.81 -8.34 15.06
CA LEU A 304 25.28 -9.52 14.38
C LEU A 304 24.36 -9.16 13.21
N ILE A 305 23.57 -8.12 13.32
CA ILE A 305 22.75 -7.63 12.20
C ILE A 305 23.65 -7.22 11.03
N GLN A 306 24.78 -6.55 11.29
CA GLN A 306 25.72 -6.17 10.24
C GLN A 306 26.43 -7.40 9.65
N GLU A 307 26.86 -8.35 10.48
CA GLU A 307 27.50 -9.59 10.05
C GLU A 307 26.56 -10.45 9.18
N LEU A 308 25.30 -10.61 9.56
CA LEU A 308 24.32 -11.46 8.86
C LEU A 308 23.75 -10.84 7.58
N CYS A 309 23.57 -9.53 7.55
CA CYS A 309 22.83 -8.86 6.48
C CYS A 309 23.70 -8.00 5.56
N HIS A 310 24.94 -7.69 5.91
CA HIS A 310 25.83 -6.80 5.12
C HIS A 310 25.03 -5.64 4.49
N ASP A 311 24.24 -4.91 5.32
CA ASP A 311 23.33 -3.82 4.93
C ASP A 311 22.12 -4.20 4.05
N ASN A 312 21.85 -5.46 3.75
CA ASN A 312 20.60 -5.88 3.15
C ASN A 312 19.48 -5.92 4.19
N GLU A 313 18.73 -4.83 4.31
CA GLU A 313 17.48 -4.86 5.06
C GLU A 313 16.52 -5.87 4.45
N LEU A 314 16.03 -6.75 5.31
CA LEU A 314 14.95 -7.67 4.99
C LEU A 314 13.73 -6.98 4.48
N GLY A 315 13.22 -7.48 3.40
CA GLY A 315 12.04 -6.97 2.74
C GLY A 315 12.31 -5.86 1.74
N ILE A 316 13.55 -5.50 1.41
CA ILE A 316 13.87 -4.77 0.19
C ILE A 316 13.89 -5.78 -0.95
N LEU A 317 12.72 -5.98 -1.57
CA LEU A 317 12.55 -6.90 -2.69
C LEU A 317 12.83 -6.24 -4.03
N LYS A 318 12.67 -4.94 -4.12
CA LYS A 318 13.21 -4.02 -5.14
C LYS A 318 13.77 -2.81 -4.41
N ILE A 319 14.89 -2.27 -4.89
CA ILE A 319 15.40 -0.98 -4.45
C ILE A 319 14.34 0.04 -4.87
N ASP A 320 13.64 0.64 -3.90
CA ASP A 320 12.85 1.82 -4.16
C ASP A 320 13.83 2.93 -4.53
N GLU A 321 13.82 3.35 -5.79
CA GLU A 321 14.70 4.39 -6.34
C GLU A 321 14.60 5.75 -5.61
N GLU A 322 13.70 5.88 -4.64
CA GLU A 322 13.44 7.11 -3.89
C GLU A 322 14.08 7.17 -2.49
N GLU A 323 14.59 6.07 -1.94
CA GLU A 323 15.41 6.16 -0.73
C GLU A 323 16.86 6.42 -1.14
N THR A 324 17.37 7.61 -0.81
CA THR A 324 18.76 8.04 -0.96
C THR A 324 19.70 7.08 -0.22
N GLN A 325 19.94 5.93 -0.82
CA GLN A 325 21.05 5.09 -0.43
C GLN A 325 22.33 5.74 -0.94
N LYS A 326 23.27 5.85 -0.06
CA LYS A 326 24.62 6.27 -0.42
C LYS A 326 25.16 5.21 -1.41
N PRO A 327 25.51 5.57 -2.65
CA PRO A 327 25.88 4.61 -3.70
C PRO A 327 27.05 3.70 -3.33
N TRP A 328 27.81 4.05 -2.29
CA TRP A 328 28.97 3.31 -1.77
C TRP A 328 28.65 2.37 -0.60
N GLU A 329 27.41 2.29 -0.13
CA GLU A 329 26.96 1.41 0.97
C GLU A 329 26.16 0.20 0.49
N THR A 330 25.96 0.02 -0.81
CA THR A 330 25.24 -1.14 -1.38
C THR A 330 26.17 -2.33 -1.55
N HIS A 331 26.23 -3.18 -0.57
CA HIS A 331 26.76 -4.54 -0.72
C HIS A 331 25.59 -5.52 -0.95
N LEU A 332 25.12 -5.59 -2.19
CA LEU A 332 24.28 -6.71 -2.64
C LEU A 332 25.14 -7.98 -2.48
N VAL A 333 24.59 -9.01 -1.84
CA VAL A 333 25.16 -10.35 -1.95
C VAL A 333 25.16 -10.68 -3.43
N SER A 334 26.29 -10.50 -4.08
CA SER A 334 26.44 -10.76 -5.50
C SER A 334 26.38 -12.26 -5.71
N LEU A 335 25.34 -12.73 -6.36
CA LEU A 335 25.32 -14.08 -6.90
C LEU A 335 26.50 -14.23 -7.85
N GLN A 336 27.09 -15.41 -7.85
CA GLN A 336 28.18 -15.75 -8.76
C GLN A 336 27.65 -16.65 -9.87
N LYS A 337 28.37 -16.70 -10.99
CA LYS A 337 28.04 -17.63 -12.08
C LYS A 337 27.96 -19.09 -11.62
N SER A 338 28.72 -19.45 -10.59
CA SER A 338 28.69 -20.78 -9.97
C SER A 338 27.39 -21.10 -9.22
N ASP A 339 26.53 -20.13 -8.98
CA ASP A 339 25.23 -20.35 -8.34
C ASP A 339 24.19 -20.93 -9.28
N PHE A 340 24.51 -21.00 -10.56
CA PHE A 340 23.63 -21.47 -11.62
C PHE A 340 24.36 -22.49 -12.49
N PRO A 341 23.65 -23.45 -13.11
CA PRO A 341 24.21 -24.25 -14.19
C PRO A 341 24.47 -23.34 -15.42
N LYS A 342 25.32 -23.82 -16.33
CA LYS A 342 25.65 -23.05 -17.56
C LYS A 342 24.44 -22.80 -18.46
N GLN A 343 23.51 -23.74 -18.46
CA GLN A 343 22.28 -23.71 -19.25
C GLN A 343 21.08 -24.07 -18.37
N ILE A 344 19.96 -23.40 -18.56
CA ILE A 344 18.71 -23.66 -17.84
C ILE A 344 17.56 -23.79 -18.84
N ASP A 345 16.86 -24.94 -18.77
CA ASP A 345 15.64 -25.19 -19.53
C ASP A 345 14.43 -24.69 -18.73
N ILE A 346 13.85 -23.56 -19.12
CA ILE A 346 12.68 -22.97 -18.47
C ILE A 346 11.43 -23.32 -19.26
N VAL A 347 10.45 -23.93 -18.61
CA VAL A 347 9.16 -24.25 -19.26
C VAL A 347 8.18 -23.12 -19.02
N LYS A 348 7.72 -22.49 -20.11
CA LYS A 348 6.66 -21.48 -20.11
C LYS A 348 5.32 -22.14 -20.39
N ALA A 349 4.44 -22.16 -19.39
CA ALA A 349 3.07 -22.70 -19.50
C ALA A 349 2.08 -21.72 -18.84
N ASN A 350 1.28 -22.16 -17.88
CA ASN A 350 0.49 -21.26 -17.03
C ASN A 350 1.38 -20.38 -16.13
N MET A 351 2.56 -20.84 -15.80
CA MET A 351 3.64 -20.13 -15.10
C MET A 351 4.97 -20.36 -15.81
N LEU A 352 6.04 -19.77 -15.31
CA LEU A 352 7.42 -20.08 -15.70
C LEU A 352 7.98 -21.10 -14.70
N PHE A 353 8.27 -22.30 -15.17
CA PHE A 353 8.79 -23.39 -14.37
C PHE A 353 10.31 -23.48 -14.52
N ILE A 354 11.02 -23.18 -13.46
CA ILE A 354 12.48 -23.14 -13.37
C ILE A 354 12.91 -24.38 -12.60
N PRO A 355 13.71 -25.29 -13.18
CA PRO A 355 14.18 -26.47 -12.45
C PRO A 355 15.10 -26.06 -11.30
N LYS A 356 14.88 -26.62 -10.10
CA LYS A 356 15.69 -26.33 -8.92
C LYS A 356 17.06 -27.00 -8.95
N LYS A 357 17.19 -28.04 -9.76
CA LYS A 357 18.42 -28.82 -9.87
C LYS A 357 19.59 -27.94 -10.31
N ASP A 358 20.72 -28.08 -9.64
CA ASP A 358 21.98 -27.39 -9.93
C ASP A 358 21.94 -25.86 -9.80
N ILE A 359 20.87 -25.31 -9.19
CA ILE A 359 20.75 -23.88 -8.81
C ILE A 359 20.96 -23.79 -7.29
N SER A 360 21.84 -22.90 -6.85
CA SER A 360 22.10 -22.71 -5.42
C SER A 360 20.85 -22.15 -4.70
N GLN A 361 20.74 -22.46 -3.39
CA GLN A 361 19.62 -22.02 -2.59
C GLN A 361 19.47 -20.48 -2.59
N ARG A 362 20.59 -19.76 -2.52
CA ARG A 362 20.60 -18.30 -2.58
C ARG A 362 20.11 -17.76 -3.93
N ALA A 363 20.43 -18.44 -5.04
CA ALA A 363 19.93 -18.08 -6.36
C ALA A 363 18.43 -18.34 -6.49
N LEU A 364 17.94 -19.50 -6.03
CA LEU A 364 16.50 -19.79 -5.98
C LEU A 364 15.73 -18.73 -5.16
N ASN A 365 16.28 -18.34 -4.01
CA ASN A 365 15.69 -17.30 -3.18
C ASN A 365 15.68 -15.93 -3.89
N ARG A 366 16.75 -15.59 -4.62
CA ARG A 366 16.79 -14.38 -5.44
C ARG A 366 15.73 -14.39 -6.55
N LEU A 367 15.61 -15.51 -7.27
CA LEU A 367 14.59 -15.67 -8.31
C LEU A 367 13.17 -15.58 -7.74
N LYS A 368 12.90 -16.20 -6.58
CA LYS A 368 11.62 -16.11 -5.89
C LYS A 368 11.23 -14.67 -5.55
N ARG A 369 12.20 -13.82 -5.24
CA ARG A 369 11.96 -12.40 -4.96
C ARG A 369 11.48 -11.60 -6.17
N LEU A 370 11.72 -12.04 -7.41
CA LEU A 370 11.19 -11.41 -8.62
C LEU A 370 9.65 -11.41 -8.63
N ALA A 371 9.02 -12.40 -7.97
CA ALA A 371 7.58 -12.49 -7.84
C ALA A 371 7.06 -12.10 -6.45
N SER A 372 7.78 -11.25 -5.72
CA SER A 372 7.42 -10.89 -4.34
C SER A 372 7.59 -9.38 -4.10
N PHE A 373 6.81 -8.81 -3.17
CA PHE A 373 6.89 -7.39 -2.81
C PHE A 373 6.39 -7.11 -1.40
N LYS A 374 6.82 -5.98 -0.82
CA LYS A 374 6.35 -5.49 0.48
C LYS A 374 4.83 -5.22 0.41
N ASN A 375 4.08 -5.70 1.41
CA ASN A 375 2.64 -5.46 1.49
C ASN A 375 2.34 -4.04 2.02
N PRO A 376 1.89 -3.10 1.19
CA PRO A 376 1.65 -1.73 1.63
C PRO A 376 0.58 -1.62 2.72
N MET A 377 -0.37 -2.56 2.75
CA MET A 377 -1.43 -2.59 3.78
C MET A 377 -0.87 -2.94 5.15
N PHE A 378 0.08 -3.86 5.25
CA PHE A 378 0.76 -4.17 6.50
C PHE A 378 1.42 -2.92 7.08
N TYR A 379 2.29 -2.27 6.30
CA TYR A 379 3.04 -1.09 6.76
C TYR A 379 2.12 0.11 7.06
N LYS A 380 1.05 0.28 6.29
CA LYS A 380 0.04 1.29 6.57
C LYS A 380 -0.68 1.04 7.89
N GLN A 381 -1.08 -0.19 8.17
CA GLN A 381 -1.72 -0.59 9.43
C GLN A 381 -0.77 -0.35 10.60
N GLN A 382 0.48 -0.78 10.48
CA GLN A 382 1.52 -0.56 11.49
C GLN A 382 1.74 0.93 11.76
N ALA A 383 1.89 1.76 10.73
CA ALA A 383 2.06 3.20 10.87
C ALA A 383 0.84 3.90 11.53
N MET A 384 -0.35 3.34 11.32
CA MET A 384 -1.59 3.82 11.96
C MET A 384 -1.81 3.23 13.36
N ARG A 385 -0.90 2.40 13.87
CA ARG A 385 -1.02 1.65 15.14
C ARG A 385 -2.31 0.82 15.20
N LEU A 386 -2.65 0.18 14.06
CA LEU A 386 -3.74 -0.78 13.95
C LEU A 386 -3.19 -2.21 13.95
N SER A 387 -4.04 -3.18 14.24
CA SER A 387 -3.65 -4.59 14.17
C SER A 387 -3.24 -4.97 12.74
N THR A 388 -2.12 -5.65 12.60
CA THR A 388 -1.63 -6.19 11.33
C THR A 388 -2.04 -7.66 11.12
N TYR A 389 -2.83 -8.21 12.02
CA TYR A 389 -3.32 -9.58 11.94
C TYR A 389 -4.03 -9.84 10.61
N GLY A 390 -3.69 -10.92 9.94
CA GLY A 390 -4.23 -11.26 8.61
C GLY A 390 -3.62 -10.49 7.43
N HIS A 391 -2.62 -9.63 7.68
CA HIS A 391 -1.88 -8.93 6.63
C HIS A 391 -0.40 -9.37 6.67
N PRO A 392 0.06 -10.22 5.73
CA PRO A 392 1.45 -10.61 5.66
C PRO A 392 2.33 -9.41 5.31
N ARG A 393 3.59 -9.41 5.76
CA ARG A 393 4.56 -8.36 5.43
C ARG A 393 4.93 -8.34 3.97
N ILE A 394 5.08 -9.55 3.40
CA ILE A 394 5.50 -9.78 2.03
C ILE A 394 4.39 -10.56 1.34
N ILE A 395 4.07 -10.13 0.15
CA ILE A 395 3.20 -10.86 -0.76
C ILE A 395 4.09 -11.53 -1.79
N SER A 396 3.97 -12.84 -1.94
CA SER A 396 4.66 -13.62 -2.96
C SER A 396 3.62 -14.27 -3.88
N CYS A 397 3.82 -14.10 -5.18
CA CYS A 397 3.06 -14.75 -6.24
C CYS A 397 3.79 -15.98 -6.79
N ALA A 398 5.01 -16.26 -6.32
CA ALA A 398 5.73 -17.48 -6.66
C ALA A 398 5.09 -18.69 -6.00
N ASP A 399 5.11 -19.82 -6.68
CA ASP A 399 4.75 -21.15 -6.16
C ASP A 399 5.94 -22.08 -6.29
N GLU A 400 5.92 -23.17 -5.57
CA GLU A 400 7.00 -24.19 -5.60
C GLU A 400 6.42 -25.59 -5.67
N THR A 401 7.12 -26.44 -6.40
CA THR A 401 6.95 -27.90 -6.38
C THR A 401 8.25 -28.54 -5.89
N THR A 402 8.28 -29.84 -5.74
CA THR A 402 9.51 -30.56 -5.38
C THR A 402 10.68 -30.20 -6.30
N ASP A 403 10.44 -30.13 -7.62
CA ASP A 403 11.49 -30.00 -8.62
C ASP A 403 11.58 -28.62 -9.28
N TYR A 404 10.57 -27.75 -9.12
CA TYR A 404 10.47 -26.50 -9.84
C TYR A 404 10.13 -25.32 -8.91
N LEU A 405 10.81 -24.21 -9.15
CA LEU A 405 10.34 -22.88 -8.73
C LEU A 405 9.43 -22.33 -9.84
N CYS A 406 8.23 -21.88 -9.46
CA CYS A 406 7.21 -21.43 -10.40
C CYS A 406 7.00 -19.92 -10.25
N LEU A 407 7.32 -19.12 -11.26
CA LEU A 407 7.10 -17.68 -11.29
C LEU A 407 5.93 -17.33 -12.21
N PRO A 408 5.15 -16.30 -11.90
CA PRO A 408 4.12 -15.79 -12.82
C PRO A 408 4.74 -15.35 -14.15
N ARG A 409 3.99 -15.52 -15.24
CA ARG A 409 4.48 -15.26 -16.62
C ARG A 409 4.90 -13.82 -16.89
N GLY A 410 4.34 -12.86 -16.17
CA GLY A 410 4.74 -11.46 -16.31
C GLY A 410 6.13 -11.16 -15.78
N CYS A 411 6.73 -12.07 -15.01
CA CYS A 411 8.12 -11.97 -14.54
C CYS A 411 9.16 -12.45 -15.58
N GLU A 412 8.74 -12.87 -16.78
CA GLU A 412 9.63 -13.45 -17.81
C GLU A 412 10.81 -12.54 -18.15
N MET A 413 10.55 -11.26 -18.42
CA MET A 413 11.61 -10.30 -18.78
C MET A 413 12.58 -10.06 -17.61
N ASP A 414 12.05 -9.90 -16.40
CA ASP A 414 12.87 -9.70 -15.20
C ASP A 414 13.75 -10.94 -14.95
N LEU A 415 13.18 -12.16 -15.13
CA LEU A 415 13.90 -13.44 -15.00
C LEU A 415 15.03 -13.57 -16.03
N LEU A 416 14.73 -13.32 -17.30
CA LEU A 416 15.73 -13.43 -18.37
C LEU A 416 16.85 -12.41 -18.17
N THR A 417 16.52 -11.17 -17.81
CA THR A 417 17.50 -10.13 -17.52
C THR A 417 18.39 -10.50 -16.32
N GLU A 418 17.82 -11.08 -15.27
CA GLU A 418 18.57 -11.52 -14.10
C GLU A 418 19.56 -12.64 -14.49
N LEU A 419 19.13 -13.64 -15.25
CA LEU A 419 19.99 -14.75 -15.68
C LEU A 419 21.07 -14.32 -16.67
N GLU A 420 20.75 -13.38 -17.58
CA GLU A 420 21.70 -12.82 -18.54
C GLU A 420 22.87 -12.09 -17.85
N GLN A 421 22.61 -11.40 -16.72
CA GLN A 421 23.67 -10.72 -15.93
C GLN A 421 24.77 -11.69 -15.48
N TYR A 422 24.41 -12.96 -15.25
CA TYR A 422 25.36 -14.02 -14.85
C TYR A 422 25.87 -14.83 -16.06
N GLY A 423 25.48 -14.49 -17.29
CA GLY A 423 25.87 -15.16 -18.52
C GLY A 423 25.40 -16.61 -18.59
N ILE A 424 24.16 -16.86 -18.15
CA ILE A 424 23.50 -18.16 -18.20
C ILE A 424 22.74 -18.28 -19.53
N ASP A 425 22.94 -19.41 -20.21
CA ASP A 425 22.19 -19.73 -21.41
C ASP A 425 20.80 -20.24 -21.06
N VAL A 426 19.75 -19.55 -21.52
CA VAL A 426 18.36 -19.89 -21.19
C VAL A 426 17.67 -20.45 -22.42
N HIS A 427 17.26 -21.72 -22.32
CA HIS A 427 16.40 -22.35 -23.30
C HIS A 427 14.95 -22.31 -22.82
N LEU A 428 14.13 -21.47 -23.48
CA LEU A 428 12.72 -21.31 -23.15
C LEU A 428 11.86 -22.29 -23.94
N ILE A 429 11.23 -23.24 -23.24
CA ILE A 429 10.34 -24.25 -23.83
C ILE A 429 8.89 -23.78 -23.73
N ASP A 430 8.30 -23.32 -24.82
CA ASP A 430 6.91 -22.86 -24.84
C ASP A 430 5.91 -24.02 -24.85
N LYS A 431 5.14 -24.18 -23.78
CA LYS A 431 4.04 -25.13 -23.58
C LYS A 431 2.69 -24.40 -23.39
N THR A 432 2.59 -23.13 -23.77
CA THR A 432 1.33 -22.39 -23.70
C THR A 432 0.29 -22.90 -24.69
N HIS A 433 -0.97 -22.70 -24.36
CA HIS A 433 -2.07 -23.15 -25.22
C HIS A 433 -2.39 -22.07 -26.26
N CYS A 434 -2.12 -22.38 -27.53
CA CYS A 434 -2.37 -21.46 -28.65
C CYS A 434 -3.88 -21.24 -28.94
N GLY A 435 -4.75 -22.08 -28.35
CA GLY A 435 -6.20 -22.00 -28.57
C GLY A 435 -6.67 -22.53 -29.91
N LYS A 436 -7.96 -22.37 -30.15
CA LYS A 436 -8.60 -22.71 -31.43
C LYS A 436 -8.65 -21.48 -32.32
N ARG A 437 -8.32 -21.62 -33.59
CA ARG A 437 -8.51 -20.51 -34.53
C ARG A 437 -10.00 -20.23 -34.73
N ILE A 438 -10.34 -18.95 -34.81
CA ILE A 438 -11.71 -18.48 -35.03
C ILE A 438 -11.77 -17.54 -36.23
N ALA A 439 -12.87 -17.62 -37.00
CA ALA A 439 -13.11 -16.80 -38.17
C ALA A 439 -13.81 -15.50 -37.75
N VAL A 440 -13.04 -14.48 -37.48
CA VAL A 440 -13.53 -13.16 -37.05
C VAL A 440 -12.84 -12.04 -37.81
N ALA A 441 -13.57 -10.95 -38.07
CA ALA A 441 -13.06 -9.75 -38.70
C ALA A 441 -13.53 -8.51 -37.95
N PHE A 442 -12.67 -7.50 -37.87
CA PHE A 442 -13.03 -6.24 -37.21
C PHE A 442 -13.90 -5.37 -38.14
N ASN A 443 -14.97 -4.84 -37.59
CA ASN A 443 -15.88 -3.92 -38.27
C ASN A 443 -15.85 -2.56 -37.60
N GLY A 444 -15.02 -1.65 -38.13
CA GLY A 444 -14.87 -0.30 -37.55
C GLY A 444 -13.55 0.36 -37.92
N HIS A 445 -13.32 1.54 -37.35
CA HIS A 445 -12.09 2.28 -37.53
C HIS A 445 -11.49 2.59 -36.17
N LEU A 446 -10.15 2.43 -36.06
CA LEU A 446 -9.40 2.84 -34.88
C LEU A 446 -9.12 4.34 -34.93
N ARG A 447 -9.15 5.03 -33.80
CA ARG A 447 -8.75 6.43 -33.68
C ARG A 447 -7.24 6.55 -33.68
N ASP A 448 -6.70 7.75 -33.95
CA ASP A 448 -5.30 8.05 -34.22
C ASP A 448 -4.25 7.40 -33.31
N GLU A 449 -4.54 7.20 -32.03
CA GLU A 449 -3.60 6.62 -31.06
C GLU A 449 -3.85 5.13 -30.78
N GLN A 450 -5.00 4.61 -31.18
CA GLN A 450 -5.36 3.22 -30.96
C GLN A 450 -4.55 2.23 -31.82
N PRO A 451 -4.16 2.55 -33.08
CA PRO A 451 -3.27 1.71 -33.86
C PRO A 451 -1.92 1.48 -33.18
N LEU A 452 -1.29 2.52 -32.60
CA LEU A 452 -0.04 2.38 -31.88
C LEU A 452 -0.19 1.49 -30.63
N ALA A 453 -1.28 1.67 -29.88
CA ALA A 453 -1.58 0.82 -28.74
C ALA A 453 -1.77 -0.64 -29.13
N LEU A 454 -2.46 -0.90 -30.25
CA LEU A 454 -2.64 -2.24 -30.82
C LEU A 454 -1.31 -2.86 -31.23
N GLU A 455 -0.48 -2.12 -31.94
CA GLU A 455 0.83 -2.54 -32.43
C GLU A 455 1.72 -2.98 -31.25
N GLN A 456 1.80 -2.16 -30.21
CA GLN A 456 2.56 -2.50 -29.00
C GLN A 456 2.05 -3.79 -28.30
N LEU A 457 0.76 -4.04 -28.31
CA LEU A 457 0.20 -5.28 -27.77
C LEU A 457 0.49 -6.49 -28.69
N LEU A 458 0.46 -6.30 -30.00
CA LEU A 458 0.72 -7.38 -30.96
C LEU A 458 2.16 -7.88 -30.93
N HIS A 459 3.13 -7.04 -30.57
CA HIS A 459 4.52 -7.44 -30.42
C HIS A 459 4.78 -8.36 -29.20
N HIS A 460 3.82 -8.50 -28.30
CA HIS A 460 3.98 -9.27 -27.07
C HIS A 460 2.82 -10.23 -26.84
N ASP A 461 3.11 -11.40 -26.24
CA ASP A 461 2.09 -12.35 -25.83
C ASP A 461 1.35 -11.94 -24.57
N THR A 462 2.01 -11.14 -23.72
CA THR A 462 1.47 -10.67 -22.43
C THR A 462 1.72 -9.18 -22.25
N GLY A 463 0.75 -8.48 -21.63
CA GLY A 463 0.92 -7.08 -21.32
C GLY A 463 -0.35 -6.36 -20.89
N ILE A 464 -0.20 -5.12 -20.44
CA ILE A 464 -1.29 -4.28 -19.97
C ILE A 464 -1.44 -3.06 -20.89
N LEU A 465 -2.68 -2.81 -21.32
CA LEU A 465 -3.10 -1.55 -21.92
C LEU A 465 -3.62 -0.61 -20.84
N SER A 466 -2.85 0.43 -20.52
CA SER A 466 -3.28 1.49 -19.62
C SER A 466 -3.83 2.67 -20.43
N GLY A 467 -5.13 2.65 -20.69
CA GLY A 467 -5.82 3.71 -21.44
C GLY A 467 -6.78 4.50 -20.55
N THR A 468 -6.80 5.81 -20.70
CA THR A 468 -7.72 6.68 -19.98
C THR A 468 -9.19 6.31 -20.23
N THR A 469 -10.09 6.77 -19.37
CA THR A 469 -11.53 6.63 -19.61
C THR A 469 -11.87 7.34 -20.95
N ALA A 470 -12.65 6.69 -21.79
CA ALA A 470 -12.96 7.11 -23.18
C ALA A 470 -11.83 6.93 -24.22
N PHE A 471 -10.66 6.38 -23.87
CA PHE A 471 -9.64 5.97 -24.85
C PHE A 471 -10.18 4.93 -25.86
N GLY A 472 -11.13 4.10 -25.43
CA GLY A 472 -11.68 3.01 -26.25
C GLY A 472 -10.91 1.71 -26.10
N LYS A 473 -10.41 1.40 -24.89
CA LYS A 473 -9.70 0.14 -24.56
C LYS A 473 -10.41 -1.10 -25.10
N THR A 474 -11.72 -1.16 -24.94
CA THR A 474 -12.56 -2.28 -25.41
C THR A 474 -12.48 -2.45 -26.93
N VAL A 475 -12.48 -1.34 -27.69
CA VAL A 475 -12.39 -1.37 -29.17
C VAL A 475 -11.01 -1.88 -29.61
N VAL A 476 -9.93 -1.40 -28.96
CA VAL A 476 -8.57 -1.91 -29.20
C VAL A 476 -8.49 -3.41 -28.90
N ALA A 477 -9.08 -3.86 -27.81
CA ALA A 477 -9.10 -5.27 -27.44
C ALA A 477 -9.91 -6.13 -28.42
N ILE A 478 -11.02 -5.62 -28.95
CA ILE A 478 -11.81 -6.31 -30.00
C ILE A 478 -11.01 -6.40 -31.31
N LYS A 479 -10.31 -5.33 -31.67
CA LYS A 479 -9.41 -5.37 -32.83
C LYS A 479 -8.27 -6.37 -32.62
N LEU A 480 -7.70 -6.45 -31.40
CA LEU A 480 -6.68 -7.42 -31.03
C LEU A 480 -7.20 -8.86 -31.16
N ILE A 481 -8.47 -9.14 -30.78
CA ILE A 481 -9.14 -10.43 -31.02
C ILE A 481 -9.19 -10.74 -32.52
N ALA A 482 -9.57 -9.78 -33.34
CA ALA A 482 -9.65 -9.95 -34.78
C ALA A 482 -8.29 -10.16 -35.45
N GLU A 483 -7.19 -9.64 -34.89
CA GLU A 483 -5.84 -9.87 -35.39
C GLU A 483 -5.26 -11.23 -34.96
N ARG A 484 -5.41 -11.58 -33.67
CA ARG A 484 -4.92 -12.86 -33.11
C ARG A 484 -5.73 -14.06 -33.65
N LYS A 485 -7.01 -13.91 -33.91
CA LYS A 485 -7.92 -14.93 -34.48
C LYS A 485 -7.90 -16.25 -33.68
N VAL A 486 -7.91 -16.14 -32.35
CA VAL A 486 -7.97 -17.31 -31.45
C VAL A 486 -9.13 -17.19 -30.49
N ASN A 487 -9.66 -18.31 -30.06
CA ASN A 487 -10.75 -18.34 -29.11
C ASN A 487 -10.37 -17.61 -27.81
N THR A 488 -11.29 -16.75 -27.35
CA THR A 488 -10.98 -15.76 -26.32
C THR A 488 -11.93 -15.81 -25.15
N LEU A 489 -11.36 -15.75 -23.93
CA LEU A 489 -12.09 -15.56 -22.68
C LEU A 489 -11.88 -14.13 -22.17
N ILE A 490 -12.99 -13.40 -22.01
CA ILE A 490 -13.00 -12.05 -21.47
C ILE A 490 -13.44 -12.11 -20.01
N LEU A 491 -12.58 -11.66 -19.13
CA LEU A 491 -12.81 -11.61 -17.68
C LEU A 491 -13.30 -10.23 -17.28
N VAL A 492 -14.44 -10.19 -16.60
CA VAL A 492 -15.03 -8.95 -16.07
C VAL A 492 -15.37 -9.13 -14.58
N ASP A 493 -15.40 -8.04 -13.84
CA ASP A 493 -15.74 -8.08 -12.42
C ASP A 493 -17.26 -7.99 -12.14
N ARG A 494 -18.05 -7.47 -13.10
CA ARG A 494 -19.51 -7.18 -12.95
C ARG A 494 -20.34 -7.54 -14.16
N ILE A 495 -21.62 -7.80 -13.88
CA ILE A 495 -22.62 -8.14 -14.91
C ILE A 495 -22.87 -6.97 -15.87
N THR A 496 -22.74 -5.74 -15.42
CA THR A 496 -22.90 -4.55 -16.28
C THR A 496 -21.84 -4.49 -17.36
N LEU A 497 -20.57 -4.74 -17.03
CA LEU A 497 -19.47 -4.81 -17.98
C LEU A 497 -19.65 -6.00 -18.94
N LEU A 498 -20.14 -7.13 -18.44
CA LEU A 498 -20.44 -8.29 -19.29
C LEU A 498 -21.42 -7.93 -20.43
N LYS A 499 -22.50 -7.20 -20.13
CA LYS A 499 -23.45 -6.75 -21.15
C LYS A 499 -22.83 -5.76 -22.14
N GLN A 500 -22.06 -4.81 -21.64
CA GLN A 500 -21.34 -3.86 -22.51
C GLN A 500 -20.40 -4.57 -23.47
N TRP A 501 -19.68 -5.59 -22.99
CA TRP A 501 -18.81 -6.39 -23.84
C TRP A 501 -19.61 -7.15 -24.92
N GLN A 502 -20.78 -7.71 -24.57
CA GLN A 502 -21.66 -8.38 -25.55
C GLN A 502 -22.10 -7.42 -26.65
N GLU A 503 -22.55 -6.23 -26.27
CA GLU A 503 -22.97 -5.19 -27.22
C GLU A 503 -21.78 -4.76 -28.11
N ARG A 504 -20.63 -4.45 -27.52
CA ARG A 504 -19.44 -4.01 -28.26
C ARG A 504 -18.87 -5.09 -29.18
N LEU A 505 -18.85 -6.35 -28.77
CA LEU A 505 -18.47 -7.45 -29.64
C LEU A 505 -19.40 -7.55 -30.85
N SER A 506 -20.71 -7.38 -30.64
CA SER A 506 -21.69 -7.40 -31.72
C SER A 506 -21.56 -6.20 -32.65
N ASP A 507 -21.19 -5.03 -32.17
CA ASP A 507 -21.04 -3.81 -32.95
C ASP A 507 -19.76 -3.80 -33.80
N PHE A 508 -18.64 -4.30 -33.24
CA PHE A 508 -17.30 -4.14 -33.81
C PHE A 508 -16.67 -5.42 -34.35
N LEU A 509 -17.36 -6.58 -34.24
CA LEU A 509 -16.82 -7.85 -34.73
C LEU A 509 -17.82 -8.59 -35.64
N ILE A 510 -17.35 -8.91 -36.83
CA ILE A 510 -18.05 -9.85 -37.73
C ILE A 510 -17.56 -11.24 -37.33
N ILE A 511 -18.48 -12.11 -36.95
CA ILE A 511 -18.19 -13.47 -36.49
C ILE A 511 -18.75 -14.46 -37.51
N ASN A 512 -17.87 -15.15 -38.21
CA ASN A 512 -18.21 -16.14 -39.22
C ASN A 512 -18.07 -17.57 -38.66
N GLU A 513 -18.49 -17.77 -37.41
CA GLU A 513 -18.44 -19.05 -36.71
C GLU A 513 -19.86 -19.61 -36.52
N THR A 514 -19.97 -20.92 -36.65
CA THR A 514 -21.17 -21.68 -36.34
C THR A 514 -20.89 -22.60 -35.16
N LEU A 515 -21.82 -22.66 -34.20
CA LEU A 515 -21.71 -23.61 -33.11
C LEU A 515 -21.89 -25.03 -33.64
N PRO A 516 -21.08 -26.01 -33.20
CA PRO A 516 -21.30 -27.39 -33.54
C PRO A 516 -22.70 -27.83 -33.09
N GLU A 517 -23.43 -28.49 -33.95
CA GLU A 517 -24.72 -29.10 -33.62
C GLU A 517 -24.48 -30.11 -32.48
N MET A 518 -25.08 -29.88 -31.33
CA MET A 518 -25.04 -30.87 -30.26
C MET A 518 -25.95 -32.02 -30.66
N ASP A 519 -25.40 -33.23 -30.84
CA ASP A 519 -26.16 -34.46 -30.96
C ASP A 519 -27.03 -34.63 -29.71
N ILE A 520 -28.34 -34.45 -29.91
CA ILE A 520 -29.30 -34.66 -28.85
C ILE A 520 -29.57 -36.15 -28.79
N PRO A 521 -29.26 -36.87 -27.70
CA PRO A 521 -29.59 -38.27 -27.58
C PRO A 521 -31.10 -38.46 -27.79
N ALA A 522 -31.46 -39.37 -28.71
CA ALA A 522 -32.83 -39.70 -28.99
C ALA A 522 -33.52 -40.18 -27.71
N GLY A 523 -34.51 -39.41 -27.23
CA GLY A 523 -35.31 -39.82 -26.06
C GLY A 523 -35.67 -38.75 -25.03
N LYS A 524 -35.15 -37.50 -25.09
CA LYS A 524 -35.58 -36.43 -24.19
C LYS A 524 -36.61 -35.51 -24.82
N LYS A 525 -37.78 -35.34 -24.17
CA LYS A 525 -38.87 -34.46 -24.54
C LYS A 525 -38.34 -33.08 -24.99
N ARG A 526 -38.84 -32.57 -26.13
CA ARG A 526 -38.58 -31.25 -26.71
C ARG A 526 -38.85 -30.14 -25.71
N GLY A 527 -37.83 -29.79 -24.90
CA GLY A 527 -37.74 -28.50 -24.26
C GLY A 527 -37.41 -27.43 -25.30
N ARG A 528 -37.87 -26.19 -25.10
CA ARG A 528 -37.61 -25.03 -25.95
C ARG A 528 -36.12 -25.04 -26.36
N LYS A 529 -35.83 -25.07 -27.68
CA LYS A 529 -34.45 -25.02 -28.20
C LYS A 529 -33.73 -23.80 -27.56
N LYS A 530 -32.74 -24.03 -26.71
CA LYS A 530 -31.89 -22.98 -26.19
C LYS A 530 -31.08 -22.43 -27.37
N LYS A 531 -31.33 -21.18 -27.70
CA LYS A 531 -30.55 -20.45 -28.70
C LYS A 531 -29.15 -20.25 -28.10
N THR A 532 -28.19 -21.11 -28.40
CA THR A 532 -26.76 -20.90 -28.04
C THR A 532 -26.22 -19.80 -28.94
N SER A 533 -25.56 -18.81 -28.34
CA SER A 533 -24.91 -17.71 -29.04
C SER A 533 -23.41 -18.00 -29.16
N VAL A 534 -22.80 -17.64 -30.29
CA VAL A 534 -21.36 -17.70 -30.50
C VAL A 534 -20.61 -16.86 -29.45
N ILE A 535 -21.22 -15.76 -28.97
CA ILE A 535 -20.77 -15.02 -27.82
C ILE A 535 -21.41 -15.65 -26.58
N GLY A 536 -20.64 -16.44 -25.84
CA GLY A 536 -21.10 -17.13 -24.65
C GLY A 536 -21.01 -16.28 -23.38
N GLN A 537 -21.66 -16.74 -22.33
CA GLN A 537 -21.75 -16.02 -21.07
C GLN A 537 -21.65 -16.94 -19.84
N LEU A 538 -20.82 -16.54 -18.87
CA LEU A 538 -20.76 -17.12 -17.54
C LEU A 538 -20.95 -16.04 -16.47
N GLY A 539 -22.12 -15.98 -15.88
CA GLY A 539 -22.49 -14.98 -14.86
C GLY A 539 -23.90 -14.44 -15.08
N GLY A 540 -24.44 -13.74 -14.09
CA GLY A 540 -25.80 -13.22 -14.16
C GLY A 540 -26.89 -14.29 -14.25
N GLY A 541 -26.66 -15.48 -13.68
CA GLY A 541 -27.58 -16.61 -13.73
C GLY A 541 -27.49 -17.49 -14.99
N LYS A 542 -26.67 -17.10 -15.98
CA LYS A 542 -26.43 -17.88 -17.19
C LYS A 542 -25.10 -18.65 -17.09
N ARG A 543 -25.05 -19.82 -17.71
CA ARG A 543 -23.87 -20.71 -17.79
C ARG A 543 -23.81 -21.32 -19.19
N GLU A 544 -23.56 -20.50 -20.18
CA GLU A 544 -23.62 -20.85 -21.59
C GLU A 544 -22.31 -20.39 -22.25
N LEU A 545 -21.26 -21.21 -22.13
CA LEU A 545 -19.98 -20.95 -22.78
C LEU A 545 -20.01 -21.56 -24.18
N SER A 546 -19.49 -20.81 -25.16
CA SER A 546 -19.40 -21.25 -26.57
C SER A 546 -18.06 -21.94 -26.87
N GLY A 547 -17.01 -21.62 -26.09
CA GLY A 547 -15.64 -22.01 -26.37
C GLY A 547 -15.01 -21.23 -27.54
N ILE A 548 -15.69 -20.18 -28.05
CA ILE A 548 -15.26 -19.31 -29.15
C ILE A 548 -14.93 -17.91 -28.59
N LEU A 549 -15.98 -17.17 -28.24
CA LEU A 549 -15.86 -15.85 -27.60
C LEU A 549 -16.73 -15.86 -26.35
N ASP A 550 -16.12 -15.91 -25.20
CA ASP A 550 -16.86 -16.05 -23.95
C ASP A 550 -16.53 -14.92 -23.00
N ILE A 551 -17.57 -14.43 -22.31
CA ILE A 551 -17.42 -13.38 -21.29
C ILE A 551 -17.82 -13.98 -19.94
N ALA A 552 -16.90 -13.92 -18.98
CA ALA A 552 -17.12 -14.49 -17.68
C ALA A 552 -16.95 -13.46 -16.56
N VAL A 553 -17.89 -13.46 -15.62
CA VAL A 553 -17.74 -12.74 -14.35
C VAL A 553 -16.79 -13.56 -13.48
N MET A 554 -15.68 -12.94 -13.03
CA MET A 554 -14.59 -13.64 -12.30
C MET A 554 -15.08 -14.45 -11.10
N GLN A 555 -16.04 -13.93 -10.32
CA GLN A 555 -16.63 -14.63 -9.18
C GLN A 555 -17.41 -15.91 -9.61
N SER A 556 -17.78 -16.01 -10.87
CA SER A 556 -18.43 -17.19 -11.42
C SER A 556 -17.45 -18.28 -11.86
N LEU A 557 -16.17 -17.92 -12.07
CA LEU A 557 -15.09 -18.84 -12.43
C LEU A 557 -14.40 -19.44 -11.20
N SER A 558 -14.29 -18.67 -10.11
CA SER A 558 -13.63 -19.13 -8.88
C SER A 558 -14.61 -19.22 -7.72
N ARG A 559 -14.60 -20.33 -6.99
CA ARG A 559 -15.41 -20.55 -5.80
C ARG A 559 -14.57 -21.26 -4.73
N LYS A 560 -14.46 -20.64 -3.54
CA LYS A 560 -13.64 -21.17 -2.43
C LYS A 560 -12.18 -21.52 -2.79
N GLY A 561 -11.58 -20.77 -3.72
CA GLY A 561 -10.22 -21.01 -4.17
C GLY A 561 -10.07 -21.98 -5.34
N GLU A 562 -11.13 -22.73 -5.69
CA GLU A 562 -11.12 -23.61 -6.86
C GLU A 562 -11.54 -22.84 -8.11
N VAL A 563 -10.75 -22.95 -9.17
CA VAL A 563 -11.00 -22.35 -10.47
C VAL A 563 -11.55 -23.42 -11.44
N LYS A 564 -12.56 -23.04 -12.21
CA LYS A 564 -13.14 -23.97 -13.20
C LYS A 564 -12.16 -24.29 -14.32
N ASN A 565 -12.07 -25.53 -14.71
CA ASN A 565 -11.13 -26.02 -15.75
C ASN A 565 -11.33 -25.36 -17.12
N CYS A 566 -12.54 -24.85 -17.42
CA CYS A 566 -12.79 -24.21 -18.71
C CYS A 566 -11.85 -23.04 -19.04
N VAL A 567 -11.17 -22.44 -18.05
CA VAL A 567 -10.19 -21.35 -18.31
C VAL A 567 -8.95 -21.83 -19.07
N LYS A 568 -8.72 -23.14 -19.14
CA LYS A 568 -7.56 -23.73 -19.81
C LYS A 568 -7.77 -23.89 -21.33
N ASP A 569 -9.01 -23.76 -21.80
CA ASP A 569 -9.38 -24.11 -23.18
C ASP A 569 -9.22 -22.93 -24.17
N TYR A 570 -8.83 -21.76 -23.69
CA TYR A 570 -8.72 -20.54 -24.50
C TYR A 570 -7.27 -20.24 -24.85
N GLY A 571 -7.06 -19.74 -26.08
CA GLY A 571 -5.75 -19.26 -26.55
C GLY A 571 -5.46 -17.83 -26.11
N MET A 572 -6.52 -17.06 -25.81
CA MET A 572 -6.38 -15.68 -25.31
C MET A 572 -7.28 -15.42 -24.13
N VAL A 573 -6.74 -14.70 -23.13
CA VAL A 573 -7.49 -14.18 -21.98
C VAL A 573 -7.33 -12.67 -21.94
N ILE A 574 -8.44 -11.95 -21.89
CA ILE A 574 -8.49 -10.50 -21.72
C ILE A 574 -9.14 -10.19 -20.38
N ALA A 575 -8.44 -9.51 -19.49
CA ALA A 575 -8.97 -9.09 -18.20
C ALA A 575 -9.30 -7.60 -18.23
N ASP A 576 -10.59 -7.27 -18.25
CA ASP A 576 -11.05 -5.89 -18.25
C ASP A 576 -11.12 -5.34 -16.82
N GLU A 577 -10.79 -4.04 -16.68
CA GLU A 577 -10.67 -3.32 -15.42
C GLU A 577 -9.91 -4.16 -14.36
N CYS A 578 -8.78 -4.71 -14.80
CA CYS A 578 -7.98 -5.69 -14.04
C CYS A 578 -7.56 -5.18 -12.64
N HIS A 579 -7.59 -3.87 -12.41
CA HIS A 579 -7.28 -3.26 -11.12
C HIS A 579 -8.39 -3.43 -10.06
N HIS A 580 -9.64 -3.79 -10.46
CA HIS A 580 -10.77 -4.01 -9.54
C HIS A 580 -10.86 -5.44 -9.00
N ALA A 581 -10.27 -6.40 -9.69
CA ALA A 581 -10.31 -7.79 -9.26
C ALA A 581 -9.74 -7.95 -7.85
N SER A 582 -10.39 -8.74 -6.98
CA SER A 582 -9.75 -9.15 -5.75
C SER A 582 -8.43 -9.84 -6.10
N ALA A 583 -7.34 -9.42 -5.50
CA ALA A 583 -6.01 -9.92 -5.83
C ALA A 583 -5.97 -11.47 -5.84
N PHE A 584 -6.63 -12.10 -4.88
CA PHE A 584 -6.68 -13.56 -4.73
C PHE A 584 -7.46 -14.28 -5.85
N SER A 585 -8.69 -13.84 -6.19
CA SER A 585 -9.48 -14.52 -7.24
C SER A 585 -8.88 -14.35 -8.62
N TYR A 586 -8.31 -13.16 -8.89
CA TYR A 586 -7.63 -12.82 -10.12
C TYR A 586 -6.35 -13.65 -10.30
N GLU A 587 -5.51 -13.68 -9.28
CA GLU A 587 -4.30 -14.48 -9.23
C GLU A 587 -4.60 -15.95 -9.47
N SER A 588 -5.60 -16.52 -8.77
CA SER A 588 -5.97 -17.93 -8.92
C SER A 588 -6.41 -18.27 -10.35
N ILE A 589 -7.19 -17.39 -11.01
CA ILE A 589 -7.63 -17.61 -12.40
C ILE A 589 -6.43 -17.55 -13.34
N LEU A 590 -5.56 -16.55 -13.21
CA LEU A 590 -4.41 -16.40 -14.11
C LEU A 590 -3.33 -17.46 -13.88
N LYS A 591 -3.14 -17.94 -12.66
CA LYS A 591 -2.28 -19.11 -12.38
C LYS A 591 -2.81 -20.42 -12.99
N THR A 592 -4.13 -20.49 -13.22
CA THR A 592 -4.75 -21.69 -13.78
C THR A 592 -4.80 -21.66 -15.31
N THR A 593 -4.84 -20.47 -15.92
CA THR A 593 -4.96 -20.35 -17.39
C THR A 593 -3.62 -20.63 -18.08
N ASN A 594 -3.69 -21.46 -19.13
CA ASN A 594 -2.54 -21.79 -19.97
C ASN A 594 -2.54 -21.04 -21.32
N ALA A 595 -3.45 -20.06 -21.49
CA ALA A 595 -3.59 -19.30 -22.72
C ALA A 595 -2.25 -18.67 -23.15
N LYS A 596 -1.93 -18.72 -24.45
CA LYS A 596 -0.73 -18.07 -24.98
C LYS A 596 -0.77 -16.57 -24.72
N TYR A 597 -1.91 -15.94 -25.01
CA TYR A 597 -2.07 -14.50 -24.94
C TYR A 597 -2.83 -14.08 -23.68
N ILE A 598 -2.22 -13.19 -22.88
CA ILE A 598 -2.85 -12.61 -21.67
C ILE A 598 -2.72 -11.09 -21.69
N TYR A 599 -3.84 -10.40 -21.75
CA TYR A 599 -3.86 -8.94 -21.77
C TYR A 599 -4.75 -8.36 -20.67
N GLY A 600 -4.20 -7.39 -19.93
CA GLY A 600 -4.94 -6.59 -18.97
C GLY A 600 -5.37 -5.25 -19.56
N LEU A 601 -6.61 -4.84 -19.32
CA LEU A 601 -7.11 -3.51 -19.67
C LEU A 601 -7.40 -2.72 -18.40
N THR A 602 -6.92 -1.49 -18.31
CA THR A 602 -7.20 -0.65 -17.14
C THR A 602 -7.10 0.84 -17.47
N ALA A 603 -7.91 1.65 -16.81
CA ALA A 603 -7.75 3.10 -16.83
C ALA A 603 -6.75 3.58 -15.75
N THR A 604 -6.61 2.82 -14.67
CA THR A 604 -5.78 3.15 -13.52
C THR A 604 -4.98 1.91 -13.10
N PRO A 605 -3.72 1.77 -13.55
CA PRO A 605 -2.91 0.58 -13.26
C PRO A 605 -2.51 0.46 -11.78
N THR A 606 -2.60 1.55 -11.03
CA THR A 606 -2.33 1.57 -9.59
C THR A 606 -3.59 1.23 -8.79
N ARG A 607 -3.46 0.35 -7.80
CA ARG A 607 -4.55 -0.05 -6.89
C ARG A 607 -4.53 0.77 -5.60
N LYS A 608 -5.71 0.99 -5.02
CA LYS A 608 -5.86 1.71 -3.73
C LYS A 608 -5.20 0.98 -2.56
N ASP A 609 -5.15 -0.34 -2.61
CA ASP A 609 -4.53 -1.22 -1.60
C ASP A 609 -3.02 -1.40 -1.83
N GLY A 610 -2.46 -0.89 -2.93
CA GLY A 610 -1.06 -1.03 -3.29
C GLY A 610 -0.67 -2.39 -3.88
N HIS A 611 -1.63 -3.32 -4.07
CA HIS A 611 -1.38 -4.67 -4.59
C HIS A 611 -1.30 -4.72 -6.13
N HIS A 612 -1.05 -3.61 -6.78
CA HIS A 612 -0.90 -3.55 -8.25
C HIS A 612 0.29 -4.36 -8.79
N PRO A 613 1.40 -4.66 -8.06
CA PRO A 613 2.44 -5.51 -8.59
C PRO A 613 1.93 -6.91 -9.01
N ILE A 614 0.89 -7.44 -8.35
CA ILE A 614 0.27 -8.72 -8.72
C ILE A 614 -0.22 -8.70 -10.18
N LEU A 615 -0.76 -7.56 -10.64
CA LEU A 615 -1.23 -7.41 -12.01
C LEU A 615 -0.08 -7.54 -13.02
N PHE A 616 1.05 -6.87 -12.71
CA PHE A 616 2.23 -6.90 -13.58
C PHE A 616 2.91 -8.26 -13.60
N MET A 617 2.95 -8.93 -12.46
CA MET A 617 3.51 -10.29 -12.35
C MET A 617 2.71 -11.31 -13.18
N HIS A 618 1.38 -11.15 -13.31
CA HIS A 618 0.54 -12.09 -14.06
C HIS A 618 0.26 -11.70 -15.50
N CYS A 619 -0.04 -10.42 -15.77
CA CYS A 619 -0.35 -9.94 -17.12
C CYS A 619 0.85 -9.41 -17.89
N GLY A 620 2.00 -9.25 -17.24
CA GLY A 620 3.15 -8.58 -17.81
C GLY A 620 3.14 -7.06 -17.62
N PRO A 621 4.16 -6.36 -18.09
CA PRO A 621 4.31 -4.93 -17.93
C PRO A 621 3.28 -4.14 -18.76
N ILE A 622 3.18 -2.84 -18.48
CA ILE A 622 2.37 -1.92 -19.29
C ILE A 622 3.07 -1.74 -20.65
N ARG A 623 2.44 -2.25 -21.71
CA ARG A 623 2.96 -2.13 -23.07
C ARG A 623 2.61 -0.80 -23.73
N TYR A 624 1.46 -0.25 -23.39
CA TYR A 624 1.06 1.08 -23.82
C TYR A 624 0.38 1.84 -22.69
N ARG A 625 0.78 3.09 -22.52
CA ARG A 625 0.18 4.01 -21.56
C ARG A 625 -0.28 5.29 -22.25
N ASP A 626 -1.57 5.52 -22.22
CA ASP A 626 -2.19 6.75 -22.70
C ASP A 626 -1.93 7.91 -21.72
N ASN A 627 -1.72 9.10 -22.27
CA ASN A 627 -1.51 10.32 -21.50
C ASN A 627 -2.79 11.15 -21.45
N ALA A 628 -3.42 11.20 -20.26
CA ALA A 628 -4.68 11.90 -20.06
C ALA A 628 -4.61 13.40 -20.38
N LYS A 629 -3.48 14.06 -20.14
CA LYS A 629 -3.27 15.48 -20.45
C LYS A 629 -3.21 15.71 -21.96
N LYS A 630 -2.44 14.91 -22.71
CA LYS A 630 -2.40 14.97 -24.17
C LYS A 630 -3.76 14.69 -24.81
N GLN A 631 -4.53 13.75 -24.23
CA GLN A 631 -5.89 13.46 -24.68
C GLN A 631 -6.85 14.64 -24.44
N ALA A 632 -6.71 15.33 -23.32
CA ALA A 632 -7.51 16.52 -23.03
C ALA A 632 -7.22 17.66 -24.03
N GLU A 633 -5.97 17.84 -24.42
CA GLU A 633 -5.54 18.85 -25.41
C GLU A 633 -6.11 18.58 -26.83
N LYS A 634 -6.33 17.31 -27.18
CA LYS A 634 -6.87 16.89 -28.49
C LYS A 634 -8.40 16.88 -28.57
N ARG A 635 -9.12 16.96 -27.44
CA ARG A 635 -10.57 16.99 -27.44
C ARG A 635 -11.12 18.33 -27.93
N PRO A 636 -12.29 18.33 -28.61
CA PRO A 636 -12.89 19.54 -29.14
C PRO A 636 -13.59 20.40 -28.07
N PHE A 637 -13.27 20.19 -26.81
CA PHE A 637 -13.86 20.92 -25.68
C PHE A 637 -12.85 21.12 -24.56
N ASP A 638 -12.95 22.25 -23.87
CA ASP A 638 -12.12 22.60 -22.73
C ASP A 638 -12.52 21.87 -21.45
N HIS A 639 -11.55 21.74 -20.51
CA HIS A 639 -11.74 21.06 -19.24
C HIS A 639 -11.53 22.03 -18.07
N TYR A 640 -12.58 22.30 -17.29
CA TYR A 640 -12.54 23.23 -16.18
C TYR A 640 -12.90 22.60 -14.84
N ILE A 641 -12.17 22.96 -13.79
CA ILE A 641 -12.57 22.78 -12.40
C ILE A 641 -13.04 24.12 -11.85
N ILE A 642 -14.14 24.09 -11.12
CA ILE A 642 -14.72 25.25 -10.41
C ILE A 642 -14.67 24.90 -8.92
N PRO A 643 -13.64 25.32 -8.18
CA PRO A 643 -13.57 25.07 -6.75
C PRO A 643 -14.61 25.95 -6.02
N ARG A 644 -15.40 25.32 -5.17
CA ARG A 644 -16.43 25.96 -4.33
C ARG A 644 -16.04 25.81 -2.87
N PHE A 645 -15.55 26.87 -2.27
CA PHE A 645 -15.16 26.86 -0.86
C PHE A 645 -16.40 26.89 0.02
N THR A 646 -16.43 26.02 1.05
CA THR A 646 -17.56 25.87 1.95
C THR A 646 -17.23 26.40 3.34
N SER A 647 -18.26 26.80 4.09
CA SER A 647 -18.13 27.22 5.49
C SER A 647 -18.28 26.07 6.49
N LEU A 648 -18.23 24.80 6.03
CA LEU A 648 -18.37 23.63 6.91
C LEU A 648 -17.33 23.65 8.04
N ARG A 649 -17.78 23.62 9.28
CA ARG A 649 -16.95 23.51 10.48
C ARG A 649 -17.44 22.35 11.34
N ILE A 650 -16.53 21.70 12.04
CA ILE A 650 -16.87 20.65 13.00
C ILE A 650 -17.02 21.30 14.38
N PRO A 651 -18.06 20.93 15.16
CA PRO A 651 -18.21 21.43 16.52
C PRO A 651 -16.98 21.15 17.38
N LEU A 652 -16.53 22.13 18.17
CA LEU A 652 -15.32 22.12 19.02
C LEU A 652 -15.28 21.04 20.11
N ASN A 653 -16.36 20.30 20.33
CA ASN A 653 -16.47 19.27 21.39
C ASN A 653 -15.87 17.90 21.03
N SER A 654 -15.32 17.72 19.83
CA SER A 654 -14.61 16.53 19.42
C SER A 654 -13.16 16.85 19.13
N ASP A 655 -12.25 16.26 19.90
CA ASP A 655 -10.82 16.28 19.54
C ASP A 655 -10.68 15.82 18.09
N GLU A 656 -10.09 16.64 17.22
CA GLU A 656 -9.87 16.34 15.79
C GLU A 656 -9.20 14.98 15.55
N LYS A 657 -8.55 14.43 16.58
CA LYS A 657 -7.86 13.13 16.54
C LYS A 657 -8.79 11.93 16.63
N ASP A 658 -10.01 12.11 17.14
CA ASP A 658 -10.94 11.00 17.41
C ASP A 658 -12.13 10.91 16.44
N VAL A 659 -12.28 11.91 15.54
CA VAL A 659 -13.37 11.89 14.57
C VAL A 659 -13.05 10.91 13.44
N SER A 660 -13.84 9.86 13.35
CA SER A 660 -13.73 8.90 12.24
C SER A 660 -14.12 9.55 10.92
N ILE A 661 -13.54 9.09 9.81
CA ILE A 661 -13.92 9.57 8.46
C ILE A 661 -15.43 9.36 8.18
N GLN A 662 -16.03 8.34 8.80
CA GLN A 662 -17.47 8.08 8.67
C GLN A 662 -18.31 9.13 9.39
N GLY A 663 -17.85 9.59 10.55
CA GLY A 663 -18.46 10.70 11.27
C GLY A 663 -18.37 12.00 10.47
N LEU A 664 -17.18 12.31 9.90
CA LEU A 664 -17.01 13.45 9.01
C LEU A 664 -17.96 13.44 7.80
N TYR A 665 -18.15 12.28 7.21
CA TYR A 665 -19.09 12.15 6.09
C TYR A 665 -20.55 12.35 6.52
N SER A 666 -20.93 12.02 7.75
CA SER A 666 -22.25 12.34 8.28
C SER A 666 -22.42 13.84 8.43
N GLU A 667 -21.45 14.55 9.02
CA GLU A 667 -21.46 16.01 9.14
C GLU A 667 -21.56 16.72 7.77
N VAL A 668 -20.86 16.21 6.75
CA VAL A 668 -20.96 16.74 5.38
C VAL A 668 -22.36 16.57 4.81
N VAL A 669 -23.02 15.43 5.07
CA VAL A 669 -24.40 15.16 4.62
C VAL A 669 -25.41 16.05 5.33
N ASP A 670 -25.25 16.26 6.62
CA ASP A 670 -26.19 16.96 7.48
C ASP A 670 -26.04 18.50 7.42
N ASN A 671 -24.98 19.01 6.77
CA ASN A 671 -24.77 20.46 6.67
C ASN A 671 -25.67 21.12 5.61
N ASP A 672 -26.71 21.77 6.07
CA ASP A 672 -27.74 22.37 5.20
C ASP A 672 -27.18 23.51 4.33
N THR A 673 -26.32 24.38 4.86
CA THR A 673 -25.69 25.48 4.11
C THR A 673 -24.91 24.98 2.91
N ARG A 674 -24.13 23.92 3.13
CA ARG A 674 -23.35 23.29 2.07
C ARG A 674 -24.24 22.62 1.03
N ASN A 675 -25.28 21.95 1.46
CA ASN A 675 -26.26 21.32 0.57
C ASN A 675 -27.04 22.37 -0.25
N GLN A 676 -27.38 23.49 0.35
CA GLN A 676 -28.01 24.60 -0.34
C GLN A 676 -27.11 25.18 -1.42
N GLN A 677 -25.82 25.39 -1.13
CA GLN A 677 -24.81 25.81 -2.12
C GLN A 677 -24.73 24.84 -3.30
N ILE A 678 -24.73 23.52 -3.05
CA ILE A 678 -24.76 22.52 -4.09
C ILE A 678 -25.99 22.63 -4.97
N VAL A 679 -27.17 22.75 -4.37
CA VAL A 679 -28.46 22.85 -5.09
C VAL A 679 -28.49 24.11 -5.96
N GLU A 680 -28.06 25.26 -5.44
CA GLU A 680 -28.00 26.53 -6.19
C GLU A 680 -27.05 26.44 -7.40
N ASP A 681 -25.86 25.86 -7.23
CA ASP A 681 -24.89 25.68 -8.31
C ASP A 681 -25.42 24.73 -9.41
N VAL A 682 -26.11 23.66 -9.01
CA VAL A 682 -26.77 22.74 -9.95
C VAL A 682 -27.88 23.43 -10.74
N LEU A 683 -28.79 24.14 -10.06
CA LEU A 683 -29.89 24.85 -10.70
C LEU A 683 -29.39 25.95 -11.63
N ASN A 684 -28.35 26.68 -11.22
CA ASN A 684 -27.73 27.70 -12.07
C ASN A 684 -27.08 27.09 -13.31
N SER A 685 -26.43 25.96 -13.18
CA SER A 685 -25.83 25.25 -14.32
C SER A 685 -26.92 24.69 -15.25
N TYR A 686 -27.98 24.12 -14.71
CA TYR A 686 -29.10 23.60 -15.46
C TYR A 686 -29.83 24.74 -16.25
N LYS A 687 -30.08 25.88 -15.63
CA LYS A 687 -30.65 27.06 -16.29
C LYS A 687 -29.78 27.62 -17.44
N ARG A 688 -28.44 27.32 -17.41
CA ARG A 688 -27.50 27.63 -18.50
C ARG A 688 -27.46 26.58 -19.60
N GLY A 689 -28.34 25.58 -19.58
CA GLY A 689 -28.41 24.53 -20.59
C GLY A 689 -27.44 23.39 -20.37
N ARG A 690 -26.91 23.17 -19.14
CA ARG A 690 -25.93 22.13 -18.85
C ARG A 690 -26.57 20.80 -18.47
N ASN A 691 -25.92 19.70 -18.83
CA ASN A 691 -26.30 18.35 -18.42
C ASN A 691 -25.51 17.95 -17.17
N CYS A 692 -26.20 17.93 -16.04
CA CYS A 692 -25.62 17.88 -14.70
C CYS A 692 -25.62 16.47 -14.13
N ILE A 693 -24.50 16.06 -13.52
CA ILE A 693 -24.41 14.87 -12.68
C ILE A 693 -23.86 15.22 -11.30
N ILE A 694 -24.59 14.85 -10.25
CA ILE A 694 -24.21 15.05 -8.86
C ILE A 694 -23.81 13.71 -8.27
N LEU A 695 -22.57 13.62 -7.74
CA LEU A 695 -22.04 12.40 -7.14
C LEU A 695 -21.84 12.53 -5.64
N THR A 696 -22.39 11.59 -4.90
CA THR A 696 -22.20 11.43 -3.46
C THR A 696 -21.85 10.01 -3.08
N LEU A 697 -21.44 9.77 -1.82
CA LEU A 697 -21.07 8.44 -1.30
C LEU A 697 -22.17 7.81 -0.45
N ARG A 698 -23.22 8.56 -0.12
CA ARG A 698 -24.29 8.17 0.80
C ARG A 698 -25.66 8.20 0.12
N THR A 699 -26.45 7.15 0.29
CA THR A 699 -27.83 7.08 -0.25
C THR A 699 -28.73 8.15 0.35
N ILE A 700 -28.63 8.39 1.65
CA ILE A 700 -29.38 9.46 2.35
C ILE A 700 -29.09 10.83 1.73
N HIS A 701 -27.84 11.10 1.35
CA HIS A 701 -27.47 12.36 0.70
C HIS A 701 -28.06 12.47 -0.71
N VAL A 702 -28.16 11.35 -1.46
CA VAL A 702 -28.87 11.32 -2.76
C VAL A 702 -30.32 11.73 -2.57
N GLU A 703 -31.01 11.10 -1.62
CA GLU A 703 -32.43 11.38 -1.34
C GLU A 703 -32.66 12.84 -0.94
N LEU A 704 -31.80 13.38 -0.07
CA LEU A 704 -31.88 14.77 0.38
C LEU A 704 -31.71 15.75 -0.78
N LEU A 705 -30.68 15.58 -1.61
CA LEU A 705 -30.42 16.46 -2.74
C LEU A 705 -31.50 16.36 -3.81
N VAL A 706 -31.99 15.14 -4.09
CA VAL A 706 -33.11 14.93 -5.03
C VAL A 706 -34.38 15.63 -4.54
N LYS A 707 -34.70 15.55 -3.23
CA LYS A 707 -35.86 16.24 -2.64
C LYS A 707 -35.79 17.75 -2.87
N LYS A 708 -34.64 18.39 -2.52
CA LYS A 708 -34.42 19.81 -2.69
C LYS A 708 -34.47 20.25 -4.17
N LEU A 709 -33.84 19.48 -5.06
CA LEU A 709 -33.81 19.82 -6.49
C LEU A 709 -35.17 19.66 -7.16
N ARG A 710 -36.00 18.71 -6.73
CA ARG A 710 -37.35 18.50 -7.27
C ARG A 710 -38.34 19.60 -6.94
N GLU A 711 -38.04 20.44 -5.96
CA GLU A 711 -38.84 21.64 -5.67
C GLU A 711 -38.87 22.62 -6.86
N GLU A 712 -37.78 22.68 -7.67
CA GLU A 712 -37.69 23.52 -8.87
C GLU A 712 -37.70 22.74 -10.19
N VAL A 713 -37.15 21.53 -10.21
CA VAL A 713 -37.03 20.68 -11.41
C VAL A 713 -37.62 19.29 -11.13
N PRO A 714 -38.85 19.00 -11.50
CA PRO A 714 -39.54 17.74 -11.19
C PRO A 714 -38.87 16.50 -11.76
N ASP A 715 -38.20 16.62 -12.92
CA ASP A 715 -37.65 15.52 -13.69
C ASP A 715 -36.22 15.11 -13.25
N VAL A 716 -35.84 15.40 -12.02
CA VAL A 716 -34.54 14.96 -11.47
C VAL A 716 -34.45 13.44 -11.36
N VAL A 717 -33.47 12.85 -12.02
CA VAL A 717 -33.24 11.40 -12.08
C VAL A 717 -32.36 10.95 -10.92
N MET A 718 -32.79 9.92 -10.20
CA MET A 718 -32.09 9.33 -9.06
C MET A 718 -31.52 7.96 -9.42
N LEU A 719 -30.19 7.77 -9.15
CA LEU A 719 -29.48 6.51 -9.38
C LEU A 719 -28.66 6.10 -8.16
N MET A 720 -29.02 5.00 -7.51
CA MET A 720 -28.29 4.50 -6.34
C MET A 720 -28.28 2.98 -6.25
N GLY A 721 -27.32 2.44 -5.51
CA GLY A 721 -27.28 1.00 -5.20
C GLY A 721 -28.49 0.55 -4.40
N GLY A 722 -28.92 -0.71 -4.57
CA GLY A 722 -30.07 -1.28 -3.88
C GLY A 722 -31.42 -1.05 -4.58
N MET A 723 -31.47 -0.25 -5.65
CA MET A 723 -32.63 -0.19 -6.53
C MET A 723 -32.77 -1.54 -7.25
N GLY A 724 -33.93 -2.20 -7.12
CA GLY A 724 -34.17 -3.47 -7.82
C GLY A 724 -34.00 -3.36 -9.33
N SER A 725 -33.67 -4.48 -9.99
CA SER A 725 -33.32 -4.52 -11.43
C SER A 725 -34.42 -3.94 -12.36
N LYS A 726 -35.68 -3.98 -11.96
CA LYS A 726 -36.81 -3.40 -12.69
C LYS A 726 -36.74 -1.88 -12.65
N LYS A 727 -36.60 -1.30 -11.48
CA LYS A 727 -36.52 0.14 -11.26
C LYS A 727 -35.30 0.78 -11.92
N THR A 728 -34.17 0.08 -11.87
CA THR A 728 -32.94 0.50 -12.57
C THR A 728 -33.13 0.56 -14.08
N ARG A 729 -33.80 -0.43 -14.68
CA ARG A 729 -34.10 -0.44 -16.10
C ARG A 729 -35.06 0.70 -16.51
N GLU A 730 -36.05 0.97 -15.69
CA GLU A 730 -36.99 2.06 -15.92
C GLU A 730 -36.27 3.42 -15.94
N VAL A 731 -35.35 3.62 -15.00
CA VAL A 731 -34.56 4.87 -14.91
C VAL A 731 -33.59 4.98 -16.11
N PHE A 732 -32.91 3.91 -16.51
CA PHE A 732 -32.08 3.94 -17.72
C PHE A 732 -32.88 4.23 -18.97
N LYS A 733 -34.09 3.65 -19.09
CA LYS A 733 -34.99 3.93 -20.20
C LYS A 733 -35.42 5.41 -20.22
N LEU A 734 -35.77 5.97 -19.05
CA LEU A 734 -36.10 7.39 -18.91
C LEU A 734 -34.95 8.30 -19.40
N VAL A 735 -33.71 7.99 -19.02
CA VAL A 735 -32.54 8.76 -19.47
C VAL A 735 -32.32 8.65 -20.98
N THR A 736 -32.50 7.45 -21.56
CA THR A 736 -32.34 7.22 -22.99
C THR A 736 -33.48 7.85 -23.81
N ASP A 737 -34.72 7.77 -23.31
CA ASP A 737 -35.91 8.31 -23.97
C ASP A 737 -36.04 9.84 -23.81
N THR A 738 -35.21 10.48 -22.95
CA THR A 738 -35.20 11.94 -22.83
C THR A 738 -34.65 12.57 -24.11
N PRO A 739 -35.42 13.46 -24.78
CA PRO A 739 -35.00 14.12 -26.00
C PRO A 739 -33.64 14.83 -25.87
N ALA A 740 -32.86 14.90 -26.96
CA ALA A 740 -31.50 15.45 -26.95
C ALA A 740 -31.46 16.97 -26.60
N ASP A 741 -32.54 17.67 -26.87
CA ASP A 741 -32.76 19.10 -26.56
C ASP A 741 -33.15 19.37 -25.11
N LYS A 742 -33.51 18.34 -24.34
CA LYS A 742 -33.87 18.47 -22.93
C LYS A 742 -32.68 18.18 -22.04
N ASN A 743 -32.29 19.13 -21.19
CA ASN A 743 -31.21 18.98 -20.23
C ASN A 743 -31.52 17.97 -19.13
N LEU A 744 -30.50 17.35 -18.58
CA LEU A 744 -30.57 16.31 -17.56
C LEU A 744 -30.00 16.78 -16.24
N ILE A 745 -30.65 16.40 -15.13
CA ILE A 745 -30.07 16.41 -13.79
C ILE A 745 -30.09 14.96 -13.26
N LEU A 746 -28.90 14.41 -13.03
CA LEU A 746 -28.73 13.09 -12.44
C LEU A 746 -28.11 13.20 -11.05
N VAL A 747 -28.71 12.58 -10.03
CA VAL A 747 -28.12 12.47 -8.69
C VAL A 747 -27.83 11.00 -8.40
N ALA A 748 -26.56 10.66 -8.12
CA ALA A 748 -26.18 9.28 -8.02
C ALA A 748 -25.14 8.98 -6.92
N THR A 749 -25.09 7.72 -6.48
CA THR A 749 -23.95 7.25 -5.70
C THR A 749 -22.76 6.96 -6.62
N GLY A 750 -21.57 7.37 -6.17
CA GLY A 750 -20.36 7.22 -6.98
C GLY A 750 -20.06 5.79 -7.40
N SER A 751 -20.38 4.81 -6.55
CA SER A 751 -20.23 3.37 -6.86
C SER A 751 -21.10 2.90 -8.02
N PHE A 752 -22.25 3.53 -8.25
CA PHE A 752 -23.16 3.19 -9.33
C PHE A 752 -22.69 3.76 -10.68
N ILE A 753 -22.18 5.01 -10.66
CA ILE A 753 -21.73 5.72 -11.88
C ILE A 753 -20.31 5.36 -12.26
N GLY A 754 -19.47 4.96 -11.30
CA GLY A 754 -18.04 4.65 -11.53
C GLY A 754 -17.83 3.64 -12.65
N GLU A 755 -18.76 2.70 -12.85
CA GLU A 755 -18.62 1.61 -13.80
C GLU A 755 -19.95 1.27 -14.47
N GLY A 756 -19.94 1.25 -15.78
CA GLY A 756 -21.08 0.77 -16.59
C GLY A 756 -22.18 1.77 -16.93
N PHE A 757 -22.14 3.02 -16.42
CA PHE A 757 -23.04 4.08 -16.86
C PHE A 757 -22.40 4.89 -17.99
N ASP A 758 -23.09 5.03 -19.11
CA ASP A 758 -22.62 5.76 -20.29
C ASP A 758 -23.70 6.69 -20.82
N GLU A 759 -23.57 8.00 -20.54
CA GLU A 759 -24.42 9.06 -21.06
C GLU A 759 -23.54 10.18 -21.64
N PRO A 760 -23.40 10.23 -22.98
CA PRO A 760 -22.47 11.16 -23.65
C PRO A 760 -22.80 12.63 -23.47
N ARG A 761 -24.06 12.99 -23.20
CA ARG A 761 -24.52 14.38 -23.04
C ARG A 761 -23.93 15.06 -21.80
N LEU A 762 -23.58 14.28 -20.77
CA LEU A 762 -23.09 14.85 -19.51
C LEU A 762 -21.85 15.73 -19.72
N ASP A 763 -21.93 16.94 -19.22
CA ASP A 763 -20.86 17.95 -19.34
C ASP A 763 -20.48 18.63 -18.02
N THR A 764 -21.30 18.48 -16.97
CA THR A 764 -21.05 19.12 -15.67
C THR A 764 -21.19 18.12 -14.52
N LEU A 765 -20.13 17.99 -13.71
CA LEU A 765 -20.04 17.10 -12.56
C LEU A 765 -19.99 17.92 -11.27
N PHE A 766 -20.80 17.57 -10.30
CA PHE A 766 -20.78 18.12 -8.94
C PHE A 766 -20.31 17.04 -7.96
N LEU A 767 -19.12 17.25 -7.35
CA LEU A 767 -18.57 16.36 -6.33
C LEU A 767 -19.15 16.72 -4.96
N ALA A 768 -20.39 16.29 -4.69
CA ALA A 768 -21.09 16.59 -3.45
C ALA A 768 -20.42 15.96 -2.20
N MET A 769 -19.65 14.91 -2.36
CA MET A 769 -18.87 14.30 -1.27
C MET A 769 -17.36 14.28 -1.60
N PRO A 770 -16.50 14.57 -0.61
CA PRO A 770 -15.06 14.59 -0.81
C PRO A 770 -14.52 13.18 -1.09
N ILE A 771 -13.70 13.06 -2.14
CA ILE A 771 -12.95 11.86 -2.50
C ILE A 771 -11.45 12.17 -2.47
N SER A 772 -10.60 11.18 -2.17
CA SER A 772 -9.15 11.36 -2.11
C SER A 772 -8.38 10.53 -3.14
N TRP A 773 -9.03 9.52 -3.75
CA TRP A 773 -8.38 8.58 -4.64
C TRP A 773 -8.37 9.10 -6.09
N LYS A 774 -7.15 9.28 -6.66
CA LYS A 774 -6.94 9.76 -8.03
C LYS A 774 -7.67 8.91 -9.07
N GLY A 775 -7.67 7.59 -8.93
CA GLY A 775 -8.36 6.67 -9.83
C GLY A 775 -9.87 6.87 -9.86
N THR A 776 -10.51 7.06 -8.70
CA THR A 776 -11.95 7.36 -8.61
C THR A 776 -12.27 8.70 -9.28
N LEU A 777 -11.43 9.71 -9.07
CA LEU A 777 -11.59 11.00 -9.73
C LEU A 777 -11.50 10.88 -11.24
N GLN A 778 -10.52 10.12 -11.75
CA GLN A 778 -10.36 9.87 -13.18
C GLN A 778 -11.55 9.13 -13.80
N GLN A 779 -12.13 8.17 -13.07
CA GLN A 779 -13.34 7.47 -13.51
C GLN A 779 -14.54 8.41 -13.60
N TYR A 780 -14.75 9.26 -12.58
CA TYR A 780 -15.86 10.20 -12.55
C TYR A 780 -15.73 11.28 -13.62
N ALA A 781 -14.58 11.95 -13.69
CA ALA A 781 -14.27 12.94 -14.72
C ALA A 781 -14.37 12.35 -16.14
N GLY A 782 -13.92 11.09 -16.30
CA GLY A 782 -13.98 10.39 -17.58
C GLY A 782 -15.41 10.19 -18.15
N ARG A 783 -16.46 10.30 -17.32
CA ARG A 783 -17.84 10.26 -17.80
C ARG A 783 -18.19 11.52 -18.59
N LEU A 784 -17.58 12.65 -18.27
CA LEU A 784 -17.75 13.89 -19.02
C LEU A 784 -16.97 13.90 -20.33
N HIS A 785 -15.95 13.06 -20.46
CA HIS A 785 -15.03 13.07 -21.60
C HIS A 785 -15.57 12.37 -22.86
N ARG A 786 -16.82 11.90 -22.85
CA ARG A 786 -17.48 11.36 -24.04
C ARG A 786 -17.74 12.46 -25.06
N LEU A 787 -17.46 12.15 -26.31
CA LEU A 787 -17.77 13.05 -27.42
C LEU A 787 -19.29 13.13 -27.60
N PHE A 788 -19.80 14.34 -27.72
CA PHE A 788 -21.18 14.65 -28.03
C PHE A 788 -21.24 15.92 -28.86
N LEU A 789 -22.20 16.01 -29.77
CA LEU A 789 -22.44 17.18 -30.63
C LEU A 789 -22.62 18.43 -29.74
N ASP A 790 -22.01 19.54 -30.14
CA ASP A 790 -22.10 20.86 -29.48
C ASP A 790 -21.51 20.97 -28.05
N LYS A 791 -20.83 19.94 -27.55
CA LYS A 791 -20.10 20.04 -26.28
C LYS A 791 -18.85 20.92 -26.44
N LYS A 792 -18.86 22.13 -25.83
CA LYS A 792 -17.78 23.13 -25.91
C LYS A 792 -16.83 23.07 -24.73
N GLU A 793 -17.32 22.67 -23.56
CA GLU A 793 -16.53 22.56 -22.34
C GLU A 793 -17.14 21.53 -21.38
N VAL A 794 -16.30 20.96 -20.52
CA VAL A 794 -16.70 20.15 -19.38
C VAL A 794 -16.29 20.82 -18.09
N GLN A 795 -17.17 20.76 -17.08
CA GLN A 795 -16.99 21.44 -15.80
C GLN A 795 -17.08 20.47 -14.64
N ILE A 796 -16.21 20.61 -13.63
CA ILE A 796 -16.28 19.90 -12.36
C ILE A 796 -16.38 20.92 -11.23
N TYR A 797 -17.52 20.95 -10.54
CA TYR A 797 -17.69 21.68 -9.30
C TYR A 797 -17.16 20.84 -8.15
N ASP A 798 -16.11 21.32 -7.49
CA ASP A 798 -15.48 20.66 -6.36
C ASP A 798 -15.65 21.46 -5.08
N TYR A 799 -16.41 20.93 -4.12
CA TYR A 799 -16.70 21.59 -2.85
C TYR A 799 -15.54 21.36 -1.87
N VAL A 800 -14.88 22.45 -1.52
CA VAL A 800 -13.63 22.49 -0.75
C VAL A 800 -13.92 22.88 0.69
N ASP A 801 -13.88 21.90 1.59
CA ASP A 801 -14.18 22.08 3.01
C ASP A 801 -12.88 22.45 3.75
N ILE A 802 -12.38 23.68 3.58
CA ILE A 802 -11.05 24.14 4.04
C ILE A 802 -10.89 24.21 5.55
N HIS A 803 -11.99 24.36 6.29
CA HIS A 803 -11.95 24.44 7.76
C HIS A 803 -11.81 23.06 8.41
N VAL A 804 -11.90 21.96 7.63
CA VAL A 804 -11.75 20.59 8.09
C VAL A 804 -10.48 19.99 7.51
N LYS A 805 -9.42 19.93 8.28
CA LYS A 805 -8.05 19.54 7.91
C LYS A 805 -7.95 18.24 7.11
N MET A 806 -8.76 17.22 7.45
CA MET A 806 -8.80 15.96 6.73
C MET A 806 -9.39 16.13 5.32
N LEU A 807 -10.48 16.88 5.18
CA LEU A 807 -11.17 17.12 3.91
C LEU A 807 -10.34 18.04 3.00
N GLU A 808 -9.68 19.04 3.57
CA GLU A 808 -8.69 19.86 2.86
C GLU A 808 -7.57 19.02 2.25
N ARG A 809 -6.95 18.10 3.01
CA ARG A 809 -5.93 17.18 2.49
C ARG A 809 -6.46 16.32 1.35
N MET A 810 -7.72 15.89 1.41
CA MET A 810 -8.36 15.16 0.32
C MET A 810 -8.49 16.03 -0.95
N TYR A 811 -8.81 17.32 -0.81
CA TYR A 811 -8.84 18.26 -1.93
C TYR A 811 -7.45 18.44 -2.56
N GLN A 812 -6.40 18.64 -1.77
CA GLN A 812 -5.03 18.75 -2.27
C GLN A 812 -4.62 17.56 -3.14
N LYS A 813 -5.02 16.33 -2.77
CA LYS A 813 -4.82 15.14 -3.59
C LYS A 813 -5.63 15.16 -4.90
N ARG A 814 -6.87 15.68 -4.87
CA ARG A 814 -7.67 15.85 -6.08
C ARG A 814 -7.06 16.85 -7.04
N LEU A 815 -6.48 17.93 -6.51
CA LEU A 815 -5.83 18.96 -7.32
C LEU A 815 -4.72 18.38 -8.22
N THR A 816 -3.87 17.51 -7.66
CA THR A 816 -2.87 16.76 -8.45
C THR A 816 -3.54 15.86 -9.50
N GLY A 817 -4.69 15.27 -9.17
CA GLY A 817 -5.49 14.48 -10.11
C GLY A 817 -6.01 15.32 -11.29
N TYR A 818 -6.54 16.51 -11.04
CA TYR A 818 -7.02 17.42 -12.06
C TYR A 818 -5.90 17.88 -13.00
N ALA A 819 -4.75 18.28 -12.43
CA ALA A 819 -3.56 18.66 -13.21
C ALA A 819 -3.14 17.54 -14.17
N SER A 820 -3.12 16.29 -13.69
CA SER A 820 -2.74 15.13 -14.51
C SER A 820 -3.72 14.79 -15.63
N MET A 821 -4.95 15.30 -15.56
CA MET A 821 -6.01 15.12 -16.58
C MET A 821 -6.16 16.34 -17.51
N GLY A 822 -5.34 17.39 -17.34
CA GLY A 822 -5.39 18.60 -18.17
C GLY A 822 -6.52 19.58 -17.84
N TYR A 823 -7.11 19.48 -16.62
CA TYR A 823 -8.11 20.45 -16.16
C TYR A 823 -7.45 21.78 -15.80
N LYS A 824 -8.14 22.85 -16.16
CA LYS A 824 -7.82 24.24 -15.78
C LYS A 824 -8.79 24.70 -14.71
N ALA A 825 -8.38 25.53 -13.75
CA ALA A 825 -9.31 26.09 -12.79
C ALA A 825 -10.01 27.33 -13.40
N LYS A 826 -11.30 27.50 -13.11
CA LYS A 826 -12.10 28.66 -13.54
C LYS A 826 -12.62 29.35 -12.29
N GLY A 827 -12.30 30.63 -12.11
CA GLY A 827 -12.88 31.47 -11.04
C GLY A 827 -14.31 31.87 -11.36
N GLU A 828 -14.97 32.57 -10.40
CA GLU A 828 -16.35 33.03 -10.53
C GLU A 828 -16.51 34.07 -11.67
N ASP A 829 -15.46 34.80 -12.02
CA ASP A 829 -15.44 35.79 -13.11
C ASP A 829 -15.05 35.17 -14.45
N ILE A 830 -16.03 34.96 -15.28
CA ILE A 830 -15.96 34.24 -16.56
C ILE A 830 -15.17 34.99 -17.66
N ARG A 831 -14.65 36.16 -17.40
CA ARG A 831 -14.14 37.10 -18.43
C ARG A 831 -12.62 37.16 -18.61
N SER A 832 -11.82 36.44 -17.83
CA SER A 832 -10.35 36.49 -18.00
C SER A 832 -9.82 35.38 -18.90
N ALA A 833 -8.97 35.76 -19.84
CA ALA A 833 -8.31 34.89 -20.79
C ALA A 833 -7.56 33.73 -20.12
N SER A 834 -7.60 32.54 -20.73
CA SER A 834 -7.04 31.29 -20.29
C SER A 834 -5.53 31.37 -20.02
N VAL A 835 -5.16 31.36 -18.73
CA VAL A 835 -3.82 31.01 -18.28
C VAL A 835 -3.93 29.62 -17.65
N ASP A 836 -2.92 28.76 -17.88
CA ASP A 836 -2.83 27.48 -17.15
C ASP A 836 -2.90 27.75 -15.64
N ILE A 837 -3.96 27.31 -15.01
CA ILE A 837 -4.29 27.75 -13.66
C ILE A 837 -3.89 26.70 -12.62
N ILE A 838 -3.56 25.48 -13.04
CA ILE A 838 -2.98 24.44 -12.17
C ILE A 838 -1.55 24.16 -12.63
N PHE A 839 -0.61 24.44 -11.75
CA PHE A 839 0.83 24.28 -11.98
C PHE A 839 1.39 23.13 -11.16
N ASP A 840 2.41 22.48 -11.67
CA ASP A 840 3.28 21.58 -10.91
C ASP A 840 4.47 22.36 -10.30
N LYS A 841 5.32 21.62 -9.57
CA LYS A 841 6.50 22.20 -8.90
C LYS A 841 7.50 22.88 -9.84
N ASP A 842 7.50 22.50 -11.12
CA ASP A 842 8.49 22.97 -12.10
C ASP A 842 7.97 24.17 -12.91
N SER A 843 6.65 24.27 -13.11
CA SER A 843 6.01 25.29 -13.97
C SER A 843 5.45 26.52 -13.23
N PHE A 844 5.19 26.45 -11.92
CA PHE A 844 4.48 27.54 -11.21
C PHE A 844 5.35 28.78 -10.97
N LEU A 845 6.64 28.61 -10.76
CA LEU A 845 7.51 29.67 -10.23
C LEU A 845 7.59 30.92 -11.08
N PRO A 846 7.72 30.85 -12.43
CA PRO A 846 7.75 32.04 -13.27
C PRO A 846 6.48 32.88 -13.16
N VAL A 847 5.31 32.23 -13.18
CA VAL A 847 4.00 32.92 -13.09
C VAL A 847 3.77 33.49 -11.69
N PHE A 848 4.12 32.72 -10.65
CA PHE A 848 4.07 33.17 -9.27
C PHE A 848 4.96 34.41 -9.03
N SER A 849 6.17 34.41 -9.61
CA SER A 849 7.09 35.54 -9.55
C SER A 849 6.54 36.79 -10.23
N ASN A 850 5.84 36.62 -11.36
CA ASN A 850 5.18 37.73 -12.05
C ASN A 850 4.03 38.31 -11.22
N ASP A 851 3.22 37.47 -10.57
CA ASP A 851 2.14 37.93 -9.69
C ASP A 851 2.69 38.67 -8.45
N LEU A 852 3.78 38.19 -7.87
CA LEU A 852 4.47 38.90 -6.78
C LEU A 852 4.97 40.28 -7.22
N ALA A 853 5.60 40.34 -8.41
CA ALA A 853 6.13 41.61 -8.97
C ALA A 853 5.02 42.60 -9.36
N GLY A 854 3.83 42.08 -9.74
CA GLY A 854 2.64 42.84 -10.13
C GLY A 854 1.77 43.31 -8.96
N SER A 855 2.03 42.86 -7.74
CA SER A 855 1.27 43.24 -6.52
C SER A 855 1.39 44.75 -6.25
N LYS A 856 0.32 45.34 -5.71
CA LYS A 856 0.23 46.81 -5.48
C LYS A 856 0.00 47.19 -4.03
N ARG A 857 -0.61 46.31 -3.22
CA ARG A 857 -1.05 46.64 -1.85
C ARG A 857 -0.43 45.71 -0.81
N GLU A 858 -0.68 44.43 -0.97
CA GLU A 858 -0.23 43.44 0.03
C GLU A 858 0.06 42.06 -0.58
N ILE A 859 0.98 41.37 0.06
CA ILE A 859 1.33 39.98 -0.21
C ILE A 859 1.23 39.19 1.10
N LEU A 860 0.42 38.16 1.13
CA LEU A 860 0.30 37.20 2.24
C LEU A 860 0.76 35.83 1.75
N ILE A 861 1.77 35.26 2.39
CA ILE A 861 2.24 33.89 2.11
C ILE A 861 2.07 33.04 3.35
N VAL A 862 1.32 31.96 3.23
CA VAL A 862 1.15 30.93 4.26
C VAL A 862 1.89 29.68 3.83
N SER A 863 2.97 29.35 4.56
CA SER A 863 3.82 28.20 4.25
C SER A 863 4.25 27.52 5.56
N PRO A 864 3.69 26.32 5.89
CA PRO A 864 4.02 25.60 7.11
C PRO A 864 5.50 25.23 7.25
N PHE A 865 6.19 25.08 6.12
CA PHE A 865 7.59 24.71 6.06
C PHE A 865 8.39 25.79 5.34
N VAL A 866 9.51 26.17 5.97
CA VAL A 866 10.44 27.17 5.48
C VAL A 866 11.83 26.54 5.41
N ARG A 867 12.50 26.64 4.26
CA ARG A 867 13.85 26.09 4.03
C ARG A 867 14.74 27.17 3.44
N LYS A 868 16.02 27.27 3.90
CA LYS A 868 16.96 28.34 3.56
C LYS A 868 17.06 28.57 2.05
N ARG A 869 17.33 27.55 1.24
CA ARG A 869 17.53 27.67 -0.21
C ARG A 869 16.33 28.31 -0.91
N ARG A 870 15.12 27.87 -0.63
CA ARG A 870 13.89 28.38 -1.26
C ARG A 870 13.53 29.78 -0.76
N SER A 871 13.64 29.99 0.55
CA SER A 871 13.34 31.29 1.14
C SER A 871 14.31 32.37 0.62
N MET A 872 15.60 32.07 0.45
CA MET A 872 16.57 33.00 -0.11
C MET A 872 16.28 33.33 -1.60
N GLN A 873 15.82 32.36 -2.37
CA GLN A 873 15.38 32.57 -3.74
C GLN A 873 14.19 33.54 -3.82
N MET A 874 13.22 33.38 -2.91
CA MET A 874 12.02 34.22 -2.83
C MET A 874 12.31 35.57 -2.22
N LEU A 875 13.27 35.67 -1.30
CA LEU A 875 13.58 36.87 -0.55
C LEU A 875 13.90 38.07 -1.43
N LYS A 876 14.61 37.84 -2.56
CA LYS A 876 14.93 38.90 -3.53
C LYS A 876 13.65 39.53 -4.09
N GLN A 877 12.65 38.75 -4.41
CA GLN A 877 11.38 39.22 -4.97
C GLN A 877 10.51 39.92 -3.92
N LEU A 878 10.49 39.38 -2.68
CA LEU A 878 9.77 39.96 -1.57
C LEU A 878 10.39 41.29 -1.12
N ARG A 879 11.73 41.43 -1.18
CA ARG A 879 12.42 42.73 -0.95
C ARG A 879 12.00 43.76 -2.00
N ASN A 880 12.00 43.38 -3.27
CA ASN A 880 11.55 44.29 -4.32
C ASN A 880 10.11 44.77 -4.13
N ALA A 881 9.25 43.96 -3.55
CA ALA A 881 7.89 44.35 -3.19
C ALA A 881 7.86 45.31 -1.97
N LEU A 882 8.67 45.03 -0.94
CA LEU A 882 8.82 45.93 0.21
C LEU A 882 9.39 47.29 -0.19
N ASP A 883 10.39 47.34 -1.08
CA ASP A 883 10.97 48.59 -1.59
C ASP A 883 9.92 49.44 -2.36
N LYS A 884 8.88 48.80 -2.90
CA LYS A 884 7.74 49.49 -3.51
C LYS A 884 6.63 49.90 -2.49
N GLY A 885 6.85 49.69 -1.19
CA GLY A 885 5.91 49.97 -0.13
C GLY A 885 4.76 48.93 0.01
N ILE A 886 4.91 47.73 -0.58
CA ILE A 886 3.92 46.67 -0.53
C ILE A 886 4.03 45.91 0.81
N ARG A 887 2.95 45.86 1.56
CA ARG A 887 2.89 45.10 2.84
C ARG A 887 3.10 43.62 2.58
N THR A 888 4.16 43.03 3.13
CA THR A 888 4.50 41.61 2.94
C THR A 888 4.44 40.86 4.26
N ILE A 889 3.56 39.85 4.32
CA ILE A 889 3.31 39.01 5.49
C ILE A 889 3.65 37.55 5.17
N VAL A 890 4.44 36.93 6.01
CA VAL A 890 4.73 35.49 5.95
C VAL A 890 4.20 34.84 7.22
N LEU A 891 3.30 33.90 7.08
CA LEU A 891 2.73 33.13 8.18
C LEU A 891 3.26 31.70 8.11
N THR A 892 3.92 31.25 9.19
CA THR A 892 4.58 29.95 9.26
C THR A 892 4.53 29.34 10.65
N ARG A 893 5.04 28.14 10.81
CA ARG A 893 5.09 27.44 12.10
C ARG A 893 6.31 27.88 12.91
N PRO A 894 6.19 27.94 14.24
CA PRO A 894 7.33 28.22 15.12
C PRO A 894 8.38 27.11 15.06
N ALA A 895 9.63 27.45 15.37
CA ALA A 895 10.74 26.50 15.31
C ALA A 895 10.58 25.33 16.31
N GLU A 896 9.86 25.54 17.36
CA GLU A 896 9.56 24.58 18.43
C GLU A 896 8.74 23.38 17.93
N ASP A 897 7.94 23.57 16.90
CA ASP A 897 7.14 22.53 16.25
C ASP A 897 7.97 21.50 15.44
N PHE A 898 9.28 21.73 15.30
CA PHE A 898 10.18 20.90 14.49
C PHE A 898 11.17 20.10 15.33
N LYS A 899 11.78 19.09 14.74
CA LYS A 899 12.81 18.27 15.39
C LYS A 899 14.01 19.14 15.75
N THR A 900 14.66 18.84 16.86
CA THR A 900 15.77 19.63 17.44
C THR A 900 16.86 19.99 16.42
N LYS A 901 17.23 19.05 15.56
CA LYS A 901 18.24 19.25 14.50
C LYS A 901 17.89 20.33 13.47
N ASP A 902 16.61 20.60 13.26
CA ASP A 902 16.13 21.55 12.24
C ASP A 902 15.85 22.94 12.81
N ARG A 903 15.76 23.08 14.14
CA ARG A 903 15.33 24.31 14.82
C ARG A 903 16.27 25.49 14.61
N MET A 904 17.59 25.25 14.71
CA MET A 904 18.60 26.32 14.59
C MET A 904 18.60 26.92 13.18
N ALA A 905 18.60 26.07 12.15
CA ALA A 905 18.55 26.49 10.74
C ALA A 905 17.27 27.26 10.43
N LEU A 906 16.12 26.83 11.00
CA LEU A 906 14.85 27.50 10.82
C LEU A 906 14.82 28.88 11.50
N ARG A 907 15.29 28.99 12.75
CA ARG A 907 15.40 30.27 13.45
C ARG A 907 16.21 31.28 12.66
N GLN A 908 17.38 30.87 12.13
CA GLN A 908 18.20 31.72 11.27
C GLN A 908 17.44 32.25 10.06
N VAL A 909 16.69 31.40 9.35
CA VAL A 909 15.90 31.82 8.18
C VAL A 909 14.77 32.78 8.57
N LEU A 910 14.10 32.54 9.69
CA LEU A 910 13.04 33.42 10.19
C LEU A 910 13.60 34.80 10.58
N GLU A 911 14.78 34.85 11.17
CA GLU A 911 15.47 36.12 11.49
C GLU A 911 15.88 36.85 10.19
N GLU A 912 16.41 36.18 9.20
CA GLU A 912 16.74 36.78 7.90
C GLU A 912 15.52 37.38 7.19
N LEU A 913 14.35 36.71 7.28
CA LEU A 913 13.09 37.24 6.77
C LEU A 913 12.65 38.51 7.53
N LYS A 914 12.70 38.49 8.86
CA LYS A 914 12.37 39.65 9.71
C LYS A 914 13.30 40.82 9.47
N ASN A 915 14.61 40.58 9.45
CA ASN A 915 15.63 41.61 9.20
C ASN A 915 15.50 42.23 7.79
N SER A 916 14.81 41.55 6.89
CA SER A 916 14.50 42.08 5.54
C SER A 916 13.22 42.94 5.51
N GLY A 917 12.56 43.19 6.65
CA GLY A 917 11.35 44.00 6.72
C GLY A 917 10.04 43.21 6.50
N ILE A 918 10.11 41.88 6.36
CA ILE A 918 8.93 41.05 6.18
C ILE A 918 8.26 40.80 7.56
N SER A 919 6.94 41.01 7.63
CA SER A 919 6.16 40.68 8.82
C SER A 919 6.00 39.17 8.94
N VAL A 920 6.73 38.56 9.88
CA VAL A 920 6.66 37.11 10.12
C VAL A 920 5.73 36.79 11.28
N VAL A 921 4.62 36.12 11.01
CA VAL A 921 3.65 35.66 11.99
C VAL A 921 3.86 34.17 12.24
N LEU A 922 3.98 33.76 13.51
CA LEU A 922 4.18 32.38 13.91
C LEU A 922 2.85 31.82 14.47
N LYS A 923 2.41 30.70 13.90
CA LYS A 923 1.21 29.98 14.32
C LYS A 923 1.43 28.48 14.29
N SER A 924 1.29 27.80 15.42
CA SER A 924 1.37 26.34 15.49
C SER A 924 0.21 25.66 14.77
N ASN A 925 0.39 24.41 14.37
CA ASN A 925 -0.64 23.58 13.71
C ASN A 925 -1.17 24.07 12.35
N ILE A 926 -0.49 25.00 11.69
CA ILE A 926 -0.83 25.40 10.32
C ILE A 926 -0.44 24.28 9.35
N HIS A 927 -1.32 23.96 8.41
CA HIS A 927 -1.09 23.01 7.33
C HIS A 927 -1.38 23.56 5.95
N GLN A 928 -2.17 24.62 5.88
CA GLN A 928 -2.54 25.29 4.64
C GLN A 928 -1.33 25.90 3.94
N LYS A 929 -1.33 25.84 2.62
CA LYS A 929 -0.27 26.38 1.75
C LYS A 929 -0.93 27.23 0.70
N PHE A 930 -0.77 28.54 0.84
CA PHE A 930 -1.33 29.48 -0.11
C PHE A 930 -0.58 30.82 -0.10
N ALA A 931 -0.75 31.58 -1.15
CA ALA A 931 -0.43 32.99 -1.13
C ALA A 931 -1.58 33.81 -1.71
N ILE A 932 -1.73 35.02 -1.21
CA ILE A 932 -2.75 35.98 -1.67
C ILE A 932 -2.04 37.30 -1.98
N MET A 933 -2.30 37.84 -3.18
CA MET A 933 -1.86 39.14 -3.60
C MET A 933 -3.07 40.06 -3.76
N ASP A 934 -3.00 41.22 -3.13
CA ASP A 934 -3.98 42.29 -3.22
C ASP A 934 -5.44 41.85 -2.93
N GLN A 935 -5.61 40.81 -2.08
CA GLN A 935 -6.91 40.21 -1.74
C GLN A 935 -7.72 39.74 -2.98
N LYS A 936 -7.04 39.44 -4.08
CA LYS A 936 -7.66 39.11 -5.35
C LYS A 936 -7.03 37.88 -6.02
N ILE A 937 -5.71 37.84 -6.15
CA ILE A 937 -5.00 36.72 -6.75
C ILE A 937 -4.68 35.71 -5.66
N VAL A 938 -5.14 34.47 -5.81
CA VAL A 938 -4.96 33.39 -4.86
C VAL A 938 -4.15 32.28 -5.50
N TRP A 939 -3.08 31.86 -4.81
CA TRP A 939 -2.31 30.66 -5.08
C TRP A 939 -2.58 29.67 -3.95
N TYR A 940 -3.21 28.55 -4.26
CA TYR A 940 -3.61 27.55 -3.26
C TYR A 940 -3.32 26.13 -3.75
N GLY A 941 -2.68 25.29 -2.89
CA GLY A 941 -2.38 23.91 -3.26
C GLY A 941 -1.52 23.14 -2.29
N SER A 942 -0.84 22.09 -2.78
CA SER A 942 0.03 21.24 -1.98
C SER A 942 1.47 21.73 -1.91
N ILE A 943 1.89 22.64 -2.80
CA ILE A 943 3.26 23.15 -2.87
C ILE A 943 3.56 24.05 -1.67
N ASN A 944 4.66 23.74 -0.95
CA ASN A 944 5.20 24.65 0.05
C ASN A 944 5.97 25.78 -0.64
N LEU A 945 5.42 26.99 -0.60
CA LEU A 945 5.98 28.13 -1.32
C LEU A 945 7.39 28.50 -0.85
N LEU A 946 7.72 28.29 0.42
CA LEU A 946 9.02 28.61 1.02
C LEU A 946 9.89 27.38 1.32
N SER A 947 9.56 26.21 0.78
CA SER A 947 10.40 25.02 0.87
C SER A 947 10.32 24.18 -0.40
N TYR A 948 11.31 23.31 -0.63
CA TYR A 948 11.25 22.32 -1.71
C TYR A 948 10.63 21.03 -1.18
N GLY A 949 9.66 20.46 -1.91
CA GLY A 949 9.11 19.13 -1.69
C GLY A 949 9.69 18.13 -2.68
N THR A 950 9.76 16.85 -2.30
CA THR A 950 10.19 15.74 -3.16
C THR A 950 8.99 15.03 -3.81
N ALA A 951 7.78 15.27 -3.32
CA ALA A 951 6.55 14.64 -3.81
C ALA A 951 5.98 15.33 -5.06
N GLN A 952 5.09 14.63 -5.75
CA GLN A 952 4.24 15.22 -6.79
C GLN A 952 3.27 16.20 -6.13
N GLU A 953 3.54 17.49 -6.28
CA GLU A 953 2.77 18.57 -5.69
C GLU A 953 2.22 19.47 -6.80
N SER A 954 1.04 20.06 -6.56
CA SER A 954 0.39 20.98 -7.49
C SER A 954 -0.16 22.20 -6.75
N ILE A 955 -0.19 23.32 -7.46
CA ILE A 955 -0.75 24.57 -6.96
C ILE A 955 -1.63 25.22 -8.03
N MET A 956 -2.76 25.76 -7.66
CA MET A 956 -3.62 26.49 -8.57
C MET A 956 -3.49 27.99 -8.35
N ARG A 957 -3.64 28.75 -9.44
CA ARG A 957 -3.79 30.19 -9.45
C ARG A 957 -5.24 30.56 -9.77
N ILE A 958 -5.86 31.38 -8.97
CA ILE A 958 -7.24 31.84 -9.18
C ILE A 958 -7.34 33.34 -8.85
N GLU A 959 -8.07 34.08 -9.64
CA GLU A 959 -8.49 35.44 -9.33
C GLU A 959 -9.90 35.44 -8.73
N SER A 960 -10.00 35.60 -7.41
CA SER A 960 -11.27 35.63 -6.67
C SER A 960 -11.09 36.27 -5.31
N SER A 961 -11.74 37.39 -5.09
CA SER A 961 -11.74 38.08 -3.80
C SER A 961 -12.55 37.30 -2.75
N ASN A 962 -13.56 36.54 -3.14
CA ASN A 962 -14.33 35.71 -2.21
C ASN A 962 -13.46 34.56 -1.65
N ILE A 963 -12.72 33.85 -2.51
CA ILE A 963 -11.79 32.79 -2.09
C ILE A 963 -10.67 33.38 -1.24
N ALA A 964 -10.12 34.53 -1.61
CA ALA A 964 -9.11 35.23 -0.81
C ALA A 964 -9.63 35.53 0.61
N ASN A 965 -10.83 36.07 0.74
CA ASN A 965 -11.46 36.36 2.02
C ASN A 965 -11.72 35.11 2.86
N GLU A 966 -12.20 34.01 2.26
CA GLU A 966 -12.41 32.74 2.99
C GLU A 966 -11.10 32.14 3.49
N LEU A 967 -10.03 32.21 2.69
CA LEU A 967 -8.71 31.75 3.11
C LEU A 967 -8.14 32.61 4.26
N ILE A 968 -8.30 33.93 4.21
CA ILE A 968 -7.89 34.82 5.30
C ILE A 968 -8.67 34.48 6.58
N LYS A 969 -10.01 34.36 6.51
CA LYS A 969 -10.83 33.93 7.67
C LYS A 969 -10.40 32.56 8.21
N SER A 970 -9.91 31.63 7.37
CA SER A 970 -9.47 30.31 7.80
C SER A 970 -8.21 30.34 8.67
N ILE A 971 -7.40 31.40 8.58
CA ILE A 971 -6.20 31.58 9.39
C ILE A 971 -6.41 32.52 10.57
N GLU A 972 -7.42 33.36 10.56
CA GLU A 972 -7.73 34.30 11.65
C GLU A 972 -8.46 33.61 12.80
N ASN A 973 -9.37 32.69 12.50
CA ASN A 973 -10.11 31.92 13.48
C ASN A 973 -9.63 30.49 13.52
N PRO A 974 -9.08 29.99 14.68
CA PRO A 974 -8.63 28.61 14.85
C PRO A 974 -9.79 27.60 14.85
#